data_96046347fc52ca054d72d5def7697e37
#
_entry.id   96046347fc52ca054d72d5def7697e37
#
_cell.length_a   1.000
_cell.length_b   1.000
_cell.length_c   1.000
_cell.angle_alpha   90.00
_cell.angle_beta   90.00
_cell.angle_gamma   90.00
#
_symmetry.space_group_name_H-M   'P 1'
#
loop_
_entity.id
_entity.type
_entity.pdbx_description
1 polymer ?
#
loop_
_entity_poly.entity_id
_entity_poly.type
_entity_poly.pdbx_seq_one_letter_code
_entity_poly.pdbx_strand_id
1 'polypeptide(L)'
;MQPTDRRLANAIRALAMDAVEAANSGHPGMPMGMADAATALFRRHLKFDASDPHWPDRDRFILSAGHGSMLIYALLYLTGYERPNLDDIEHFRQLGYPTAGHPENFELPGVEVTTGPLGQGLAMAVGMAIAERHLNAVYGDELVDHRTWVVAGDGCLMEGVNHEAVGLAGHLKLGRLIVLWDDNHITIDGSTELSRNEDVVARHKAAQWHTCECDGLNADDVDRAIKEALADPRPSLIRCRTVIGYGAPNKQGTAATHGAALGHDEVEAARKELGLEDKDFFVPGDVLAAWREVGKKGASAHSEWTQRLESSASKDEFLARMADKVDDSWLKPYIDKLLSDLKPVATRKASEMALEAINVAIPATIGGSADLTGSNNTKTKALEPLTADNYGGRYIYYGIREFGMSAAMNGMALHGGVIPYGGTFLVFTDYARPAIRLSALQNARVIYVMTHDSIGLGEDGPTHQPIEHLQSLRAMPQLDVYRPADAVETAECWALALQSDGPSILALTRQNLQPVRTEASGENRCARGAYRLKAAGNARKVIILATGSEVEIALAAAEKLEAQGVGTDVVSMPCTERFDAQPAAYREDILPDVSNREILRVSIEAGTTFGWERYTGLHGLRIGIDRFGVSAPAKDAYGYFGLTPEKISARITEFMKTRGIQ
;
A
#
# COMPACT_ATOMS: atom_id res chain seq x y z
N MET A 1 -13.30 -11.96 -43.35
CA MET A 1 -12.67 -13.06 -42.59
C MET A 1 -12.17 -12.45 -41.28
N GLN A 2 -12.46 -13.05 -40.15
CA GLN A 2 -11.95 -12.52 -38.88
C GLN A 2 -10.43 -12.65 -38.81
N PRO A 3 -9.70 -11.66 -38.26
CA PRO A 3 -8.26 -11.76 -38.07
C PRO A 3 -7.87 -12.96 -37.20
N THR A 4 -6.72 -13.58 -37.48
CA THR A 4 -6.16 -14.63 -36.63
C THR A 4 -5.65 -14.05 -35.30
N ASP A 5 -5.53 -14.89 -34.25
CA ASP A 5 -4.96 -14.47 -32.96
C ASP A 5 -3.55 -13.90 -33.12
N ARG A 6 -2.74 -14.47 -34.01
CA ARG A 6 -1.39 -13.95 -34.34
C ARG A 6 -1.42 -12.52 -34.88
N ARG A 7 -2.39 -12.19 -35.75
CA ARG A 7 -2.54 -10.82 -36.27
C ARG A 7 -2.95 -9.85 -35.16
N LEU A 8 -3.82 -10.31 -34.25
CA LEU A 8 -4.22 -9.52 -33.08
C LEU A 8 -3.02 -9.29 -32.12
N ALA A 9 -2.24 -10.32 -31.83
CA ALA A 9 -1.02 -10.22 -31.03
C ALA A 9 0.03 -9.30 -31.68
N ASN A 10 0.17 -9.33 -33.00
CA ASN A 10 1.10 -8.48 -33.72
C ASN A 10 0.75 -6.99 -33.63
N ALA A 11 -0.53 -6.61 -33.42
CA ALA A 11 -0.90 -5.23 -33.12
C ALA A 11 -0.34 -4.75 -31.75
N ILE A 12 -0.33 -5.62 -30.74
CA ILE A 12 0.30 -5.33 -29.44
C ILE A 12 1.81 -5.11 -29.64
N ARG A 13 2.46 -6.00 -30.40
CA ARG A 13 3.91 -5.91 -30.69
C ARG A 13 4.24 -4.61 -31.41
N ALA A 14 3.47 -4.24 -32.43
CA ALA A 14 3.67 -3.00 -33.18
C ALA A 14 3.60 -1.77 -32.26
N LEU A 15 2.53 -1.63 -31.51
CA LEU A 15 2.35 -0.50 -30.60
C LEU A 15 3.45 -0.44 -29.53
N ALA A 16 3.87 -1.61 -29.00
CA ALA A 16 4.90 -1.66 -27.97
C ALA A 16 6.28 -1.26 -28.49
N MET A 17 6.69 -1.79 -29.64
CA MET A 17 8.01 -1.42 -30.20
C MET A 17 8.03 0.04 -30.67
N ASP A 18 6.95 0.53 -31.29
CA ASP A 18 6.87 1.90 -31.79
C ASP A 18 6.92 2.92 -30.65
N ALA A 19 6.14 2.70 -29.59
CA ALA A 19 6.12 3.60 -28.44
C ALA A 19 7.48 3.68 -27.73
N VAL A 20 8.14 2.53 -27.55
CA VAL A 20 9.48 2.49 -26.93
C VAL A 20 10.52 3.12 -27.83
N GLU A 21 10.44 2.92 -29.15
CA GLU A 21 11.36 3.55 -30.11
C GLU A 21 11.16 5.06 -30.14
N ALA A 22 9.93 5.55 -30.26
CA ALA A 22 9.60 6.97 -30.24
C ALA A 22 10.06 7.68 -28.97
N ALA A 23 9.88 7.03 -27.81
CA ALA A 23 10.33 7.54 -26.53
C ALA A 23 11.87 7.41 -26.34
N ASN A 24 12.54 6.61 -27.16
CA ASN A 24 13.92 6.16 -26.98
C ASN A 24 14.20 5.69 -25.54
N SER A 25 13.19 5.11 -24.90
CA SER A 25 13.21 4.66 -23.50
C SER A 25 12.06 3.70 -23.24
N GLY A 26 12.33 2.56 -22.61
CA GLY A 26 11.30 1.60 -22.24
C GLY A 26 11.74 0.16 -22.38
N HIS A 27 10.77 -0.76 -22.26
CA HIS A 27 11.00 -2.20 -22.22
C HIS A 27 10.12 -2.89 -23.27
N PRO A 28 10.57 -3.07 -24.52
CA PRO A 28 9.75 -3.64 -25.58
C PRO A 28 9.66 -5.16 -25.50
N GLY A 29 10.67 -5.81 -24.90
CA GLY A 29 10.88 -7.26 -25.03
C GLY A 29 9.78 -8.11 -24.41
N MET A 30 9.35 -7.82 -23.18
CA MET A 30 8.28 -8.55 -22.52
C MET A 30 6.92 -8.36 -23.22
N PRO A 31 6.46 -7.14 -23.56
CA PRO A 31 5.24 -6.95 -24.33
C PRO A 31 5.22 -7.74 -25.65
N MET A 32 6.34 -7.75 -26.37
CA MET A 32 6.45 -8.51 -27.61
C MET A 32 6.41 -10.04 -27.38
N GLY A 33 7.04 -10.53 -26.31
CA GLY A 33 7.03 -11.95 -25.95
C GLY A 33 5.65 -12.44 -25.49
N MET A 34 4.98 -11.68 -24.65
CA MET A 34 3.69 -12.05 -24.04
C MET A 34 2.46 -11.72 -24.90
N ALA A 35 2.62 -11.14 -26.08
CA ALA A 35 1.49 -10.67 -26.90
C ALA A 35 0.46 -11.76 -27.24
N ASP A 36 0.88 -12.99 -27.58
CA ASP A 36 -0.04 -14.11 -27.88
C ASP A 36 -0.77 -14.59 -26.63
N ALA A 37 -0.05 -14.71 -25.50
CA ALA A 37 -0.65 -15.12 -24.23
C ALA A 37 -1.68 -14.10 -23.74
N ALA A 38 -1.36 -12.80 -23.81
CA ALA A 38 -2.29 -11.73 -23.47
C ALA A 38 -3.49 -11.68 -24.43
N THR A 39 -3.29 -11.95 -25.72
CA THR A 39 -4.38 -12.04 -26.70
C THR A 39 -5.34 -13.19 -26.36
N ALA A 40 -4.81 -14.37 -26.02
CA ALA A 40 -5.64 -15.52 -25.61
C ALA A 40 -6.45 -15.18 -24.34
N LEU A 41 -5.82 -14.58 -23.34
CA LEU A 41 -6.49 -14.19 -22.10
C LEU A 41 -7.62 -13.18 -22.34
N PHE A 42 -7.33 -12.05 -22.94
CA PHE A 42 -8.31 -10.97 -23.15
C PHE A 42 -9.44 -11.38 -24.08
N ARG A 43 -9.12 -12.07 -25.14
CA ARG A 43 -10.11 -12.46 -26.14
C ARG A 43 -11.05 -13.55 -25.65
N ARG A 44 -10.59 -14.49 -24.82
CA ARG A 44 -11.31 -15.74 -24.55
C ARG A 44 -11.78 -15.88 -23.11
N HIS A 45 -11.10 -15.27 -22.13
CA HIS A 45 -11.31 -15.57 -20.72
C HIS A 45 -11.60 -14.36 -19.84
N LEU A 46 -10.91 -13.24 -20.04
CA LEU A 46 -11.03 -12.07 -19.14
C LEU A 46 -12.45 -11.50 -19.18
N LYS A 47 -13.05 -11.37 -18.00
CA LYS A 47 -14.39 -10.76 -17.80
C LYS A 47 -14.22 -9.28 -17.50
N PHE A 48 -14.50 -8.41 -18.47
CA PHE A 48 -14.40 -6.96 -18.33
C PHE A 48 -15.33 -6.24 -19.29
N ASP A 49 -15.66 -5.00 -18.98
CA ASP A 49 -16.38 -4.09 -19.85
C ASP A 49 -15.54 -2.83 -20.05
N ALA A 50 -15.03 -2.60 -21.26
CA ALA A 50 -14.18 -1.44 -21.55
C ALA A 50 -14.93 -0.10 -21.40
N SER A 51 -16.26 -0.09 -21.46
CA SER A 51 -17.09 1.09 -21.25
C SER A 51 -17.33 1.43 -19.78
N ASP A 52 -17.12 0.47 -18.85
CA ASP A 52 -17.16 0.67 -17.40
C ASP A 52 -15.99 -0.03 -16.69
N PRO A 53 -14.83 0.61 -16.65
CA PRO A 53 -13.65 0.07 -15.98
C PRO A 53 -13.80 -0.06 -14.46
N HIS A 54 -14.88 0.46 -13.89
CA HIS A 54 -15.15 0.41 -12.45
C HIS A 54 -16.22 -0.64 -12.06
N TRP A 55 -16.73 -1.41 -13.03
CA TRP A 55 -17.66 -2.50 -12.73
C TRP A 55 -17.16 -3.40 -11.60
N PRO A 56 -17.87 -3.51 -10.47
CA PRO A 56 -17.37 -4.20 -9.28
C PRO A 56 -17.00 -5.66 -9.49
N ASP A 57 -17.78 -6.39 -10.31
CA ASP A 57 -17.56 -7.82 -10.57
C ASP A 57 -16.75 -8.11 -11.84
N ARG A 58 -15.96 -7.13 -12.34
CA ARG A 58 -14.98 -7.37 -13.39
C ARG A 58 -13.81 -8.19 -12.88
N ASP A 59 -13.18 -8.98 -13.73
CA ASP A 59 -11.88 -9.57 -13.44
C ASP A 59 -10.82 -8.48 -13.22
N ARG A 60 -9.85 -8.74 -12.37
CA ARG A 60 -8.70 -7.86 -12.11
C ARG A 60 -7.50 -8.35 -12.92
N PHE A 61 -6.95 -7.48 -13.77
CA PHE A 61 -5.74 -7.78 -14.52
C PHE A 61 -4.56 -6.99 -13.97
N ILE A 62 -3.53 -7.70 -13.50
CA ILE A 62 -2.35 -7.11 -12.86
C ILE A 62 -1.10 -7.45 -13.67
N LEU A 63 -0.43 -6.41 -14.14
CA LEU A 63 0.88 -6.54 -14.75
C LEU A 63 1.96 -6.39 -13.66
N SER A 64 2.33 -7.51 -13.01
CA SER A 64 3.37 -7.51 -11.98
C SER A 64 4.75 -7.19 -12.55
N ALA A 65 5.02 -7.59 -13.80
CA ALA A 65 6.19 -7.17 -14.57
C ALA A 65 5.97 -5.76 -15.14
N GLY A 66 5.84 -4.75 -14.27
CA GLY A 66 5.42 -3.40 -14.62
C GLY A 66 6.32 -2.66 -15.61
N HIS A 67 7.57 -3.09 -15.77
CA HIS A 67 8.47 -2.55 -16.80
C HIS A 67 7.92 -2.79 -18.21
N GLY A 68 7.15 -3.87 -18.44
CA GLY A 68 6.47 -4.12 -19.71
C GLY A 68 5.16 -3.35 -19.88
N SER A 69 5.06 -2.13 -19.37
CA SER A 69 3.84 -1.30 -19.32
C SER A 69 3.11 -1.17 -20.64
N MET A 70 3.83 -1.14 -21.77
CA MET A 70 3.22 -1.09 -23.09
C MET A 70 2.30 -2.28 -23.40
N LEU A 71 2.44 -3.43 -22.72
CA LEU A 71 1.49 -4.52 -22.86
C LEU A 71 0.09 -4.10 -22.41
N ILE A 72 -0.04 -3.55 -21.20
CA ILE A 72 -1.35 -3.13 -20.69
C ILE A 72 -1.88 -1.92 -21.46
N TYR A 73 -1.04 -0.95 -21.81
CA TYR A 73 -1.48 0.24 -22.56
C TYR A 73 -2.00 -0.12 -23.95
N ALA A 74 -1.30 -1.00 -24.67
CA ALA A 74 -1.77 -1.50 -25.95
C ALA A 74 -3.10 -2.25 -25.82
N LEU A 75 -3.27 -3.09 -24.80
CA LEU A 75 -4.50 -3.83 -24.54
C LEU A 75 -5.67 -2.90 -24.20
N LEU A 76 -5.48 -1.90 -23.34
CA LEU A 76 -6.52 -0.91 -23.01
C LEU A 76 -6.94 -0.11 -24.27
N TYR A 77 -5.96 0.39 -25.04
CA TYR A 77 -6.25 1.08 -26.30
C TYR A 77 -7.02 0.17 -27.28
N LEU A 78 -6.50 -1.02 -27.56
CA LEU A 78 -7.09 -1.92 -28.56
C LEU A 78 -8.49 -2.38 -28.18
N THR A 79 -8.75 -2.67 -26.92
CA THR A 79 -10.07 -3.11 -26.43
C THR A 79 -11.09 -1.99 -26.30
N GLY A 80 -10.67 -0.71 -26.32
CA GLY A 80 -11.57 0.42 -26.41
C GLY A 80 -11.92 1.09 -25.10
N TYR A 81 -11.06 1.03 -24.11
CA TYR A 81 -11.12 1.98 -23.01
C TYR A 81 -11.05 3.41 -23.56
N GLU A 82 -11.62 4.38 -22.85
CA GLU A 82 -11.59 5.78 -23.23
C GLU A 82 -10.15 6.33 -23.31
N ARG A 83 -9.34 5.90 -22.34
CA ARG A 83 -7.90 6.16 -22.28
C ARG A 83 -7.16 4.85 -21.99
N PRO A 84 -5.92 4.65 -22.48
CA PRO A 84 -5.19 5.55 -23.36
C PRO A 84 -5.79 5.54 -24.78
N ASN A 85 -5.71 6.68 -25.46
CA ASN A 85 -5.94 6.79 -26.90
C ASN A 85 -4.61 6.65 -27.68
N LEU A 86 -4.62 6.79 -29.00
CA LEU A 86 -3.40 6.62 -29.81
C LEU A 86 -2.37 7.73 -29.52
N ASP A 87 -2.82 8.96 -29.33
CA ASP A 87 -1.94 10.09 -28.98
C ASP A 87 -1.22 9.85 -27.63
N ASP A 88 -1.90 9.23 -26.68
CA ASP A 88 -1.26 8.82 -25.40
C ASP A 88 -0.16 7.78 -25.61
N ILE A 89 -0.35 6.84 -26.53
CA ILE A 89 0.63 5.81 -26.85
C ILE A 89 1.83 6.40 -27.60
N GLU A 90 1.57 7.30 -28.53
CA GLU A 90 2.62 8.03 -29.29
C GLU A 90 3.50 8.87 -28.36
N HIS A 91 2.94 9.33 -27.23
CA HIS A 91 3.64 10.12 -26.21
C HIS A 91 4.00 9.30 -24.96
N PHE A 92 4.25 8.00 -25.12
CA PHE A 92 4.71 7.13 -24.04
C PHE A 92 5.89 7.73 -23.26
N ARG A 93 5.83 7.75 -21.93
CA ARG A 93 6.83 8.32 -21.03
C ARG A 93 7.03 9.84 -21.17
N GLN A 94 6.07 10.56 -21.71
CA GLN A 94 6.15 12.02 -21.82
C GLN A 94 5.33 12.70 -20.72
N LEU A 95 5.83 13.86 -20.25
CA LEU A 95 5.16 14.63 -19.21
C LEU A 95 3.77 15.10 -19.66
N GLY A 96 2.75 14.84 -18.85
CA GLY A 96 1.35 15.21 -19.11
C GLY A 96 0.55 14.14 -19.84
N TYR A 97 1.14 12.98 -20.12
CA TYR A 97 0.45 11.83 -20.71
C TYR A 97 0.36 10.68 -19.70
N PRO A 98 -0.75 9.91 -19.70
CA PRO A 98 -1.01 8.89 -18.68
C PRO A 98 -0.27 7.57 -18.93
N THR A 99 0.41 7.43 -20.08
CA THR A 99 1.20 6.25 -20.43
C THR A 99 2.58 6.31 -19.80
N ALA A 100 2.61 6.25 -18.47
CA ALA A 100 3.83 6.29 -17.67
C ALA A 100 4.76 5.11 -17.98
N GLY A 101 6.03 5.23 -17.59
CA GLY A 101 7.06 4.19 -17.82
C GLY A 101 6.75 2.86 -17.14
N HIS A 102 5.98 2.88 -16.07
CA HIS A 102 5.41 1.73 -15.35
C HIS A 102 3.93 2.03 -15.07
N PRO A 103 3.04 1.04 -14.99
CA PRO A 103 1.62 1.30 -14.77
C PRO A 103 1.36 2.03 -13.45
N GLU A 104 0.55 3.08 -13.52
CA GLU A 104 0.12 3.88 -12.37
C GLU A 104 -1.42 3.88 -12.31
N ASN A 105 -1.99 3.32 -11.25
CA ASN A 105 -3.43 3.09 -11.14
C ASN A 105 -4.27 4.36 -11.03
N PHE A 106 -3.66 5.48 -10.66
CA PHE A 106 -4.32 6.78 -10.58
C PHE A 106 -4.32 7.55 -11.91
N GLU A 107 -3.53 7.11 -12.92
CA GLU A 107 -3.44 7.75 -14.23
C GLU A 107 -4.44 7.18 -15.25
N LEU A 108 -4.70 5.87 -15.20
CA LEU A 108 -5.52 5.18 -16.19
C LEU A 108 -6.54 4.23 -15.56
N PRO A 109 -7.85 4.42 -15.84
CA PRO A 109 -8.84 3.39 -15.59
C PRO A 109 -8.49 2.09 -16.32
N GLY A 110 -8.63 0.94 -15.63
CA GLY A 110 -8.21 -0.37 -16.13
C GLY A 110 -6.80 -0.78 -15.70
N VAL A 111 -6.02 0.11 -15.10
CA VAL A 111 -4.80 -0.21 -14.35
C VAL A 111 -5.18 -0.41 -12.88
N GLU A 112 -5.18 -1.65 -12.42
CA GLU A 112 -5.68 -2.01 -11.08
C GLU A 112 -4.70 -1.63 -9.96
N VAL A 113 -3.39 -1.70 -10.22
CA VAL A 113 -2.33 -1.43 -9.24
C VAL A 113 -1.14 -0.75 -9.90
N THR A 114 -0.46 0.10 -9.15
CA THR A 114 0.83 0.65 -9.56
C THR A 114 1.93 -0.39 -9.37
N THR A 115 2.67 -0.69 -10.43
CA THR A 115 3.77 -1.64 -10.43
C THR A 115 5.05 -1.01 -10.96
N GLY A 116 6.14 -1.78 -10.96
CA GLY A 116 7.49 -1.32 -11.27
C GLY A 116 8.47 -1.90 -10.26
N PRO A 117 8.25 -1.75 -8.93
CA PRO A 117 8.97 -2.57 -7.94
C PRO A 117 8.53 -4.03 -8.05
N LEU A 118 9.44 -4.88 -8.56
CA LEU A 118 9.16 -6.27 -8.87
C LEU A 118 8.64 -7.07 -7.65
N GLY A 119 7.81 -8.07 -7.90
CA GLY A 119 7.22 -8.94 -6.88
C GLY A 119 5.99 -8.37 -6.18
N GLN A 120 5.88 -7.05 -6.02
CA GLN A 120 4.76 -6.44 -5.30
C GLN A 120 3.42 -6.57 -6.04
N GLY A 121 3.42 -6.56 -7.39
CA GLY A 121 2.20 -6.74 -8.18
C GLY A 121 1.52 -8.08 -7.89
N LEU A 122 2.29 -9.18 -7.83
CA LEU A 122 1.76 -10.50 -7.45
C LEU A 122 1.29 -10.51 -5.99
N ALA A 123 2.02 -9.89 -5.07
CA ALA A 123 1.62 -9.82 -3.67
C ALA A 123 0.32 -9.00 -3.48
N MET A 124 0.14 -7.90 -4.23
CA MET A 124 -1.13 -7.15 -4.28
C MET A 124 -2.25 -7.99 -4.89
N ALA A 125 -1.97 -8.80 -5.92
CA ALA A 125 -2.94 -9.72 -6.50
C ALA A 125 -3.46 -10.75 -5.49
N VAL A 126 -2.59 -11.24 -4.59
CA VAL A 126 -3.01 -12.10 -3.47
C VAL A 126 -4.01 -11.35 -2.58
N GLY A 127 -3.77 -10.08 -2.29
CA GLY A 127 -4.69 -9.24 -1.54
C GLY A 127 -6.05 -9.06 -2.23
N MET A 128 -6.04 -8.82 -3.55
CA MET A 128 -7.29 -8.74 -4.34
C MET A 128 -8.07 -10.04 -4.32
N ALA A 129 -7.38 -11.19 -4.45
CA ALA A 129 -8.02 -12.50 -4.37
C ALA A 129 -8.58 -12.81 -2.96
N ILE A 130 -7.94 -12.31 -1.89
CA ILE A 130 -8.48 -12.38 -0.52
C ILE A 130 -9.78 -11.56 -0.42
N ALA A 131 -9.76 -10.32 -0.91
CA ALA A 131 -10.92 -9.44 -0.90
C ALA A 131 -12.10 -10.04 -1.68
N GLU A 132 -11.83 -10.57 -2.87
CA GLU A 132 -12.83 -11.25 -3.70
C GLU A 132 -13.44 -12.45 -2.97
N ARG A 133 -12.62 -13.37 -2.41
CA ARG A 133 -13.13 -14.52 -1.65
C ARG A 133 -13.94 -14.12 -0.42
N HIS A 134 -13.52 -13.06 0.29
CA HIS A 134 -14.27 -12.55 1.42
C HIS A 134 -15.62 -11.98 1.00
N LEU A 135 -15.64 -11.12 -0.01
CA LEU A 135 -16.87 -10.50 -0.50
C LEU A 135 -17.81 -11.54 -1.13
N ASN A 136 -17.27 -12.55 -1.83
CA ASN A 136 -18.04 -13.67 -2.33
C ASN A 136 -18.69 -14.47 -1.19
N ALA A 137 -17.97 -14.74 -0.10
CA ALA A 137 -18.54 -15.42 1.07
C ALA A 137 -19.65 -14.62 1.77
N VAL A 138 -19.63 -13.27 1.64
CA VAL A 138 -20.65 -12.39 2.23
C VAL A 138 -21.85 -12.21 1.30
N TYR A 139 -21.63 -12.03 0.00
CA TYR A 139 -22.66 -11.62 -0.97
C TYR A 139 -23.04 -12.69 -1.99
N GLY A 140 -22.28 -13.79 -2.06
CA GLY A 140 -22.52 -14.90 -2.98
C GLY A 140 -22.06 -14.65 -4.42
N ASP A 141 -22.09 -15.72 -5.23
CA ASP A 141 -21.65 -15.71 -6.63
C ASP A 141 -22.49 -14.78 -7.53
N GLU A 142 -23.70 -14.43 -7.09
CA GLU A 142 -24.57 -13.54 -7.86
C GLU A 142 -24.02 -12.12 -7.98
N LEU A 143 -23.33 -11.64 -6.94
CA LEU A 143 -22.76 -10.29 -6.89
C LEU A 143 -21.24 -10.25 -7.00
N VAL A 144 -20.55 -11.31 -6.56
CA VAL A 144 -19.07 -11.36 -6.55
C VAL A 144 -18.60 -12.72 -7.05
N ASP A 145 -18.18 -12.79 -8.32
CA ASP A 145 -17.64 -14.00 -8.95
C ASP A 145 -16.63 -13.62 -10.03
N HIS A 146 -15.52 -13.01 -9.64
CA HIS A 146 -14.47 -12.62 -10.57
C HIS A 146 -13.12 -13.22 -10.19
N ARG A 147 -12.16 -13.06 -11.06
CA ARG A 147 -10.81 -13.59 -10.91
C ARG A 147 -9.78 -12.48 -10.88
N THR A 148 -8.63 -12.82 -10.31
CA THR A 148 -7.43 -12.00 -10.38
C THR A 148 -6.41 -12.68 -11.27
N TRP A 149 -6.06 -12.02 -12.37
CA TRP A 149 -5.10 -12.46 -13.36
C TRP A 149 -3.81 -11.66 -13.24
N VAL A 150 -2.68 -12.35 -13.29
CA VAL A 150 -1.37 -11.72 -13.12
C VAL A 150 -0.46 -12.11 -14.26
N VAL A 151 0.27 -11.15 -14.82
CA VAL A 151 1.44 -11.44 -15.66
C VAL A 151 2.69 -11.11 -14.85
N ALA A 152 3.55 -12.10 -14.64
CA ALA A 152 4.77 -11.98 -13.86
C ALA A 152 5.97 -12.48 -14.68
N GLY A 153 7.08 -11.79 -14.65
CA GLY A 153 8.34 -12.23 -15.23
C GLY A 153 9.25 -12.93 -14.20
N ASP A 154 10.39 -13.41 -14.65
CA ASP A 154 11.40 -14.09 -13.82
C ASP A 154 11.82 -13.25 -12.61
N GLY A 155 12.08 -11.97 -12.80
CA GLY A 155 12.47 -11.07 -11.72
C GLY A 155 11.39 -10.93 -10.65
N CYS A 156 10.09 -10.91 -11.02
CA CYS A 156 9.00 -10.90 -10.05
C CYS A 156 9.02 -12.14 -9.15
N LEU A 157 9.35 -13.31 -9.72
CA LEU A 157 9.36 -14.58 -8.99
C LEU A 157 10.64 -14.81 -8.17
N MET A 158 11.70 -14.01 -8.42
CA MET A 158 12.93 -14.01 -7.63
C MET A 158 12.81 -13.16 -6.35
N GLU A 159 11.94 -12.15 -6.33
CA GLU A 159 11.79 -11.25 -5.18
C GLU A 159 11.34 -11.98 -3.91
N GLY A 160 11.89 -11.60 -2.74
CA GLY A 160 11.53 -12.20 -1.47
C GLY A 160 10.05 -12.11 -1.14
N VAL A 161 9.41 -10.97 -1.43
CA VAL A 161 7.97 -10.76 -1.22
C VAL A 161 7.10 -11.74 -2.02
N ASN A 162 7.58 -12.21 -3.18
CA ASN A 162 6.90 -13.24 -3.94
C ASN A 162 6.83 -14.58 -3.18
N HIS A 163 7.91 -14.96 -2.49
CA HIS A 163 7.90 -16.19 -1.68
C HIS A 163 6.89 -16.10 -0.52
N GLU A 164 6.77 -14.93 0.11
CA GLU A 164 5.77 -14.67 1.13
C GLU A 164 4.34 -14.75 0.55
N ALA A 165 4.11 -14.11 -0.59
CA ALA A 165 2.81 -14.07 -1.27
C ALA A 165 2.35 -15.46 -1.76
N VAL A 166 3.25 -16.22 -2.38
CA VAL A 166 2.98 -17.59 -2.88
C VAL A 166 2.61 -18.52 -1.72
N GLY A 167 3.36 -18.44 -0.60
CA GLY A 167 3.06 -19.21 0.61
C GLY A 167 1.69 -18.87 1.20
N LEU A 168 1.33 -17.57 1.25
CA LEU A 168 0.04 -17.11 1.76
C LEU A 168 -1.13 -17.55 0.87
N ALA A 169 -1.00 -17.37 -0.44
CA ALA A 169 -2.04 -17.73 -1.40
C ALA A 169 -2.35 -19.23 -1.41
N GLY A 170 -1.30 -20.08 -1.35
CA GLY A 170 -1.46 -21.53 -1.26
C GLY A 170 -2.10 -21.97 0.06
N HIS A 171 -1.69 -21.36 1.19
CA HIS A 171 -2.29 -21.60 2.52
C HIS A 171 -3.78 -21.29 2.54
N LEU A 172 -4.18 -20.16 1.97
CA LEU A 172 -5.57 -19.72 1.89
C LEU A 172 -6.34 -20.36 0.72
N LYS A 173 -5.71 -21.19 -0.12
CA LYS A 173 -6.32 -21.84 -1.29
C LYS A 173 -7.06 -20.87 -2.21
N LEU A 174 -6.43 -19.75 -2.58
CA LEU A 174 -7.06 -18.68 -3.37
C LEU A 174 -7.26 -19.09 -4.85
N GLY A 175 -8.21 -19.97 -5.14
CA GLY A 175 -8.42 -20.56 -6.46
C GLY A 175 -8.89 -19.60 -7.55
N ARG A 176 -9.22 -18.36 -7.22
CA ARG A 176 -9.54 -17.29 -8.19
C ARG A 176 -8.29 -16.51 -8.64
N LEU A 177 -7.11 -16.83 -8.12
CA LEU A 177 -5.83 -16.22 -8.49
C LEU A 177 -5.12 -17.09 -9.54
N ILE A 178 -4.86 -16.51 -10.71
CA ILE A 178 -4.18 -17.18 -11.83
C ILE A 178 -3.02 -16.31 -12.30
N VAL A 179 -1.82 -16.88 -12.30
CA VAL A 179 -0.57 -16.22 -12.68
C VAL A 179 -0.06 -16.81 -13.99
N LEU A 180 0.12 -15.97 -15.00
CA LEU A 180 0.84 -16.29 -16.23
C LEU A 180 2.30 -15.85 -16.03
N TRP A 181 3.20 -16.81 -15.97
CA TRP A 181 4.63 -16.54 -15.84
C TRP A 181 5.27 -16.47 -17.22
N ASP A 182 5.80 -15.30 -17.56
CA ASP A 182 6.65 -15.06 -18.74
C ASP A 182 8.02 -15.71 -18.52
N ASP A 183 8.13 -16.99 -18.89
CA ASP A 183 9.35 -17.78 -18.78
C ASP A 183 10.17 -17.64 -20.07
N ASN A 184 10.85 -16.53 -20.22
CA ASN A 184 11.69 -16.20 -21.37
C ASN A 184 13.19 -16.38 -21.12
N HIS A 185 13.59 -16.77 -19.91
CA HIS A 185 14.97 -17.01 -19.46
C HIS A 185 15.91 -15.79 -19.48
N ILE A 186 15.41 -14.56 -19.61
CA ILE A 186 16.22 -13.35 -19.71
C ILE A 186 15.85 -12.35 -18.64
N THR A 187 16.86 -11.78 -18.01
CA THR A 187 16.78 -10.59 -17.17
C THR A 187 17.59 -9.45 -17.82
N ILE A 188 17.67 -8.30 -17.16
CA ILE A 188 18.46 -7.16 -17.67
C ILE A 188 19.95 -7.48 -17.80
N ASP A 189 20.47 -8.34 -16.92
CA ASP A 189 21.90 -8.77 -16.94
C ASP A 189 22.18 -9.88 -17.96
N GLY A 190 21.14 -10.55 -18.48
CA GLY A 190 21.28 -11.67 -19.41
C GLY A 190 20.48 -12.90 -19.02
N SER A 191 21.04 -14.11 -19.24
CA SER A 191 20.40 -15.37 -18.90
C SER A 191 20.08 -15.48 -17.41
N THR A 192 18.88 -15.98 -17.07
CA THR A 192 18.50 -16.28 -15.68
C THR A 192 19.44 -17.27 -15.00
N GLU A 193 20.14 -18.12 -15.75
CA GLU A 193 21.13 -19.08 -15.24
C GLU A 193 22.31 -18.41 -14.52
N LEU A 194 22.56 -17.11 -14.77
CA LEU A 194 23.58 -16.33 -14.08
C LEU A 194 23.28 -16.17 -12.58
N SER A 195 21.99 -16.18 -12.19
CA SER A 195 21.57 -15.86 -10.83
C SER A 195 20.55 -16.84 -10.22
N ARG A 196 19.98 -17.77 -11.00
CA ARG A 196 18.95 -18.70 -10.54
C ARG A 196 19.13 -20.10 -11.14
N ASN A 197 19.01 -21.12 -10.28
CA ASN A 197 18.99 -22.52 -10.66
C ASN A 197 17.82 -23.30 -10.00
N GLU A 198 16.91 -22.59 -9.32
CA GLU A 198 15.76 -23.23 -8.67
C GLU A 198 14.69 -23.67 -9.67
N ASP A 199 13.96 -24.72 -9.31
CA ASP A 199 12.74 -25.13 -10.01
C ASP A 199 11.53 -24.34 -9.45
N VAL A 200 11.13 -23.27 -10.15
CA VAL A 200 10.00 -22.42 -9.78
C VAL A 200 8.68 -23.19 -9.74
N VAL A 201 8.48 -24.13 -10.67
CA VAL A 201 7.27 -24.97 -10.72
C VAL A 201 7.19 -25.87 -9.48
N ALA A 202 8.30 -26.53 -9.12
CA ALA A 202 8.36 -27.36 -7.92
C ALA A 202 8.13 -26.53 -6.64
N ARG A 203 8.65 -25.31 -6.57
CA ARG A 203 8.41 -24.37 -5.44
C ARG A 203 6.92 -24.05 -5.29
N HIS A 204 6.22 -23.73 -6.37
CA HIS A 204 4.78 -23.45 -6.34
C HIS A 204 3.97 -24.70 -5.96
N LYS A 205 4.32 -25.87 -6.49
CA LYS A 205 3.71 -27.15 -6.08
C LYS A 205 3.89 -27.41 -4.58
N ALA A 206 5.08 -27.14 -4.02
CA ALA A 206 5.35 -27.28 -2.60
C ALA A 206 4.50 -26.31 -1.75
N ALA A 207 4.19 -25.13 -2.29
CA ALA A 207 3.27 -24.15 -1.69
C ALA A 207 1.79 -24.44 -1.97
N GLN A 208 1.44 -25.65 -2.45
CA GLN A 208 0.08 -26.10 -2.73
C GLN A 208 -0.62 -25.38 -3.89
N TRP A 209 0.12 -24.85 -4.84
CA TRP A 209 -0.42 -24.30 -6.09
C TRP A 209 -0.65 -25.41 -7.14
N HIS A 210 -1.66 -25.22 -7.98
CA HIS A 210 -1.76 -25.89 -9.26
C HIS A 210 -0.74 -25.28 -10.22
N THR A 211 -0.14 -26.10 -11.08
CA THR A 211 0.84 -25.63 -12.08
C THR A 211 0.65 -26.37 -13.40
N CYS A 212 0.65 -25.65 -14.49
CA CYS A 212 0.69 -26.19 -15.85
C CYS A 212 1.64 -25.36 -16.72
N GLU A 213 1.92 -25.87 -17.93
CA GLU A 213 2.86 -25.25 -18.88
C GLU A 213 2.21 -25.13 -20.25
N CYS A 214 2.62 -24.11 -21.02
CA CYS A 214 2.20 -23.92 -22.40
C CYS A 214 3.29 -23.23 -23.24
N ASP A 215 3.20 -23.38 -24.56
CA ASP A 215 3.85 -22.48 -25.50
C ASP A 215 3.15 -21.12 -25.48
N GLY A 216 3.79 -20.13 -24.85
CA GLY A 216 3.26 -18.78 -24.69
C GLY A 216 3.13 -18.01 -26.00
N LEU A 217 3.73 -18.51 -27.09
CA LEU A 217 3.60 -17.96 -28.44
C LEU A 217 2.48 -18.65 -29.25
N ASN A 218 1.74 -19.58 -28.65
CA ASN A 218 0.61 -20.27 -29.26
C ASN A 218 -0.67 -20.01 -28.48
N ALA A 219 -1.55 -19.14 -29.00
CA ALA A 219 -2.79 -18.74 -28.32
C ALA A 219 -3.73 -19.91 -27.98
N ASP A 220 -3.72 -21.00 -28.77
CA ASP A 220 -4.55 -22.20 -28.52
C ASP A 220 -3.97 -23.05 -27.38
N ASP A 221 -2.64 -23.13 -27.24
CA ASP A 221 -2.01 -23.82 -26.13
C ASP A 221 -2.13 -23.03 -24.82
N VAL A 222 -2.06 -21.69 -24.88
CA VAL A 222 -2.38 -20.81 -23.73
C VAL A 222 -3.83 -20.99 -23.30
N ASP A 223 -4.79 -21.02 -24.23
CA ASP A 223 -6.21 -21.26 -23.96
C ASP A 223 -6.43 -22.62 -23.24
N ARG A 224 -5.76 -23.68 -23.70
CA ARG A 224 -5.79 -24.98 -23.03
C ARG A 224 -5.30 -24.89 -21.59
N ALA A 225 -4.15 -24.25 -21.37
CA ALA A 225 -3.57 -24.12 -20.04
C ALA A 225 -4.44 -23.27 -19.10
N ILE A 226 -5.05 -22.19 -19.62
CA ILE A 226 -6.01 -21.38 -18.85
C ILE A 226 -7.24 -22.22 -18.46
N LYS A 227 -7.79 -23.02 -19.36
CA LYS A 227 -8.92 -23.91 -19.05
C LYS A 227 -8.56 -24.96 -17.99
N GLU A 228 -7.35 -25.48 -18.00
CA GLU A 228 -6.83 -26.38 -16.97
C GLU A 228 -6.75 -25.66 -15.62
N ALA A 229 -6.19 -24.44 -15.58
CA ALA A 229 -6.12 -23.62 -14.36
C ALA A 229 -7.51 -23.24 -13.82
N LEU A 230 -8.48 -22.95 -14.69
CA LEU A 230 -9.86 -22.62 -14.30
C LEU A 230 -10.61 -23.81 -13.66
N ALA A 231 -10.21 -25.03 -13.96
CA ALA A 231 -10.80 -26.24 -13.41
C ALA A 231 -10.23 -26.67 -12.06
N ASP A 232 -9.09 -26.11 -11.65
CA ASP A 232 -8.43 -26.43 -10.37
C ASP A 232 -8.87 -25.45 -9.27
N PRO A 233 -9.25 -25.91 -8.06
CA PRO A 233 -9.68 -25.05 -6.97
C PRO A 233 -8.53 -24.33 -6.24
N ARG A 234 -7.28 -24.60 -6.58
CA ARG A 234 -6.09 -23.97 -5.99
C ARG A 234 -5.65 -22.73 -6.79
N PRO A 235 -4.86 -21.82 -6.22
CA PRO A 235 -4.21 -20.81 -7.03
C PRO A 235 -3.33 -21.46 -8.10
N SER A 236 -3.26 -20.87 -9.31
CA SER A 236 -2.62 -21.51 -10.47
C SER A 236 -1.44 -20.68 -10.97
N LEU A 237 -0.32 -21.37 -11.27
CA LEU A 237 0.79 -20.83 -12.04
C LEU A 237 0.82 -21.49 -13.43
N ILE A 238 0.64 -20.71 -14.47
CA ILE A 238 0.79 -21.12 -15.87
C ILE A 238 2.16 -20.68 -16.34
N ARG A 239 3.07 -21.62 -16.58
CA ARG A 239 4.38 -21.34 -17.15
C ARG A 239 4.23 -21.15 -18.65
N CYS A 240 4.29 -19.90 -19.11
CA CYS A 240 4.24 -19.55 -20.52
C CYS A 240 5.67 -19.46 -21.07
N ARG A 241 6.06 -20.44 -21.89
CA ARG A 241 7.34 -20.40 -22.60
C ARG A 241 7.27 -19.38 -23.69
N THR A 242 8.08 -18.32 -23.57
CA THR A 242 8.10 -17.20 -24.52
C THR A 242 9.52 -16.91 -25.01
N VAL A 243 9.61 -15.95 -25.91
CA VAL A 243 10.89 -15.38 -26.36
C VAL A 243 10.81 -13.87 -26.18
N ILE A 244 11.67 -13.33 -25.33
CA ILE A 244 11.73 -11.88 -25.12
C ILE A 244 12.04 -11.17 -26.46
N GLY A 245 11.31 -10.11 -26.78
CA GLY A 245 11.49 -9.38 -28.04
C GLY A 245 11.11 -10.18 -29.28
N TYR A 246 10.16 -11.15 -29.14
CA TYR A 246 9.73 -12.00 -30.24
C TYR A 246 9.32 -11.21 -31.48
N GLY A 247 9.91 -11.56 -32.62
CA GLY A 247 9.72 -10.86 -33.89
C GLY A 247 10.85 -9.86 -34.23
N ALA A 248 11.78 -9.57 -33.34
CA ALA A 248 12.98 -8.79 -33.61
C ALA A 248 14.11 -9.74 -34.04
N PRO A 249 14.36 -9.94 -35.34
CA PRO A 249 15.13 -11.08 -35.85
C PRO A 249 16.59 -11.12 -35.39
N ASN A 250 17.19 -9.95 -35.09
CA ASN A 250 18.58 -9.89 -34.68
C ASN A 250 18.78 -9.76 -33.16
N LYS A 251 17.71 -9.42 -32.39
CA LYS A 251 17.81 -9.11 -30.95
C LYS A 251 16.92 -9.98 -30.06
N GLN A 252 15.90 -10.66 -30.61
CA GLN A 252 15.02 -11.52 -29.79
C GLN A 252 15.80 -12.57 -29.01
N GLY A 253 15.30 -12.94 -27.84
CA GLY A 253 15.94 -13.93 -26.95
C GLY A 253 17.19 -13.40 -26.24
N THR A 254 17.46 -12.10 -26.29
CA THR A 254 18.65 -11.50 -25.66
C THR A 254 18.27 -10.35 -24.73
N ALA A 255 19.15 -10.00 -23.79
CA ALA A 255 18.98 -8.86 -22.90
C ALA A 255 18.89 -7.51 -23.64
N ALA A 256 19.34 -7.44 -24.89
CA ALA A 256 19.27 -6.23 -25.71
C ALA A 256 17.84 -5.74 -25.98
N THR A 257 16.83 -6.62 -25.83
CA THR A 257 15.41 -6.25 -25.96
C THR A 257 14.74 -5.99 -24.62
N HIS A 258 15.46 -6.22 -23.50
CA HIS A 258 14.82 -6.11 -22.17
C HIS A 258 14.45 -4.67 -21.83
N GLY A 259 15.39 -3.76 -21.81
CA GLY A 259 15.21 -2.41 -21.25
C GLY A 259 15.74 -1.26 -22.12
N ALA A 260 15.77 -1.45 -23.43
CA ALA A 260 16.21 -0.44 -24.38
C ALA A 260 15.36 -0.46 -25.67
N ALA A 261 15.30 0.66 -26.36
CA ALA A 261 14.73 0.75 -27.69
C ALA A 261 15.45 -0.22 -28.64
N LEU A 262 14.71 -0.79 -29.59
CA LEU A 262 15.26 -1.76 -30.53
C LEU A 262 16.24 -1.12 -31.53
N GLY A 263 16.04 0.16 -31.83
CA GLY A 263 16.69 0.87 -32.90
C GLY A 263 15.95 0.73 -34.22
N HIS A 264 15.98 1.79 -35.02
CA HIS A 264 15.20 1.93 -36.26
C HIS A 264 15.36 0.74 -37.21
N ASP A 265 16.59 0.31 -37.49
CA ASP A 265 16.86 -0.81 -38.40
C ASP A 265 16.25 -2.13 -37.89
N GLU A 266 16.24 -2.36 -36.56
CA GLU A 266 15.65 -3.54 -35.97
C GLU A 266 14.13 -3.48 -35.96
N VAL A 267 13.53 -2.29 -35.76
CA VAL A 267 12.08 -2.08 -35.88
C VAL A 267 11.60 -2.37 -37.31
N GLU A 268 12.30 -1.87 -38.33
CA GLU A 268 12.01 -2.20 -39.74
C GLU A 268 12.11 -3.72 -40.01
N ALA A 269 13.16 -4.34 -39.52
CA ALA A 269 13.35 -5.79 -39.64
C ALA A 269 12.23 -6.58 -38.94
N ALA A 270 11.82 -6.15 -37.74
CA ALA A 270 10.73 -6.75 -36.98
C ALA A 270 9.38 -6.59 -37.71
N ARG A 271 9.10 -5.45 -38.33
CA ARG A 271 7.88 -5.25 -39.14
C ARG A 271 7.80 -6.28 -40.28
N LYS A 272 8.90 -6.49 -41.00
CA LYS A 272 8.99 -7.50 -42.07
C LYS A 272 8.75 -8.90 -41.54
N GLU A 273 9.41 -9.27 -40.42
CA GLU A 273 9.28 -10.61 -39.82
C GLU A 273 7.84 -10.89 -39.36
N LEU A 274 7.21 -9.89 -38.76
CA LEU A 274 5.83 -9.98 -38.24
C LEU A 274 4.75 -9.79 -39.32
N GLY A 275 5.12 -9.43 -40.55
CA GLY A 275 4.17 -9.16 -41.64
C GLY A 275 3.32 -7.92 -41.38
N LEU A 276 3.90 -6.90 -40.75
CA LEU A 276 3.27 -5.61 -40.46
C LEU A 276 3.50 -4.62 -41.61
N GLU A 277 2.65 -3.60 -41.70
CA GLU A 277 2.85 -2.49 -42.63
C GLU A 277 4.02 -1.60 -42.16
N ASP A 278 4.69 -0.99 -43.14
CA ASP A 278 5.80 -0.06 -42.88
C ASP A 278 5.24 1.33 -42.52
N LYS A 279 4.61 1.37 -41.35
CA LYS A 279 4.01 2.59 -40.80
C LYS A 279 3.92 2.50 -39.29
N ASP A 280 4.51 3.49 -38.62
CA ASP A 280 4.49 3.59 -37.16
C ASP A 280 3.08 3.79 -36.62
N PHE A 281 2.81 3.21 -35.43
CA PHE A 281 1.54 3.29 -34.71
C PHE A 281 0.32 2.88 -35.53
N PHE A 282 0.52 2.08 -36.55
CA PHE A 282 -0.55 1.65 -37.45
C PHE A 282 -1.15 0.30 -37.01
N VAL A 283 -2.45 0.30 -36.79
CA VAL A 283 -3.24 -0.91 -36.57
C VAL A 283 -4.22 -1.07 -37.71
N PRO A 284 -4.19 -2.18 -38.48
CA PRO A 284 -5.14 -2.41 -39.58
C PRO A 284 -6.58 -2.35 -39.08
N GLY A 285 -7.46 -1.72 -39.88
CA GLY A 285 -8.85 -1.46 -39.47
C GLY A 285 -9.65 -2.72 -39.11
N ASP A 286 -9.41 -3.87 -39.77
CA ASP A 286 -10.01 -5.15 -39.43
C ASP A 286 -9.52 -5.72 -38.09
N VAL A 287 -8.24 -5.50 -37.76
CA VAL A 287 -7.63 -5.90 -36.49
C VAL A 287 -8.16 -5.04 -35.35
N LEU A 288 -8.20 -3.71 -35.54
CA LEU A 288 -8.74 -2.78 -34.54
C LEU A 288 -10.22 -3.08 -34.28
N ALA A 289 -11.02 -3.29 -35.32
CA ALA A 289 -12.42 -3.64 -35.17
C ALA A 289 -12.61 -4.95 -34.37
N ALA A 290 -11.78 -5.98 -34.63
CA ALA A 290 -11.84 -7.22 -33.89
C ALA A 290 -11.49 -7.03 -32.41
N TRP A 291 -10.50 -6.20 -32.07
CA TRP A 291 -10.17 -5.87 -30.69
C TRP A 291 -11.28 -5.05 -30.00
N ARG A 292 -11.94 -4.12 -30.71
CA ARG A 292 -13.10 -3.37 -30.20
C ARG A 292 -14.28 -4.30 -29.84
N GLU A 293 -14.50 -5.36 -30.63
CA GLU A 293 -15.51 -6.37 -30.30
C GLU A 293 -15.13 -7.18 -29.04
N VAL A 294 -13.84 -7.43 -28.78
CA VAL A 294 -13.38 -8.02 -27.51
C VAL A 294 -13.78 -7.13 -26.32
N GLY A 295 -13.53 -5.82 -26.42
CA GLY A 295 -13.87 -4.88 -25.36
C GLY A 295 -15.35 -4.75 -25.06
N LYS A 296 -16.21 -5.01 -26.05
CA LYS A 296 -17.68 -5.00 -25.90
C LYS A 296 -18.23 -6.32 -25.35
N LYS A 297 -17.45 -7.40 -25.40
CA LYS A 297 -17.93 -8.74 -25.05
C LYS A 297 -18.51 -8.82 -23.63
N GLY A 298 -17.94 -8.06 -22.70
CA GLY A 298 -18.39 -8.04 -21.31
C GLY A 298 -19.67 -7.28 -21.03
N ALA A 299 -20.13 -6.43 -21.94
CA ALA A 299 -21.31 -5.59 -21.72
C ALA A 299 -22.59 -6.38 -21.41
N SER A 300 -22.77 -7.58 -22.00
CA SER A 300 -23.89 -8.47 -21.67
C SER A 300 -23.80 -8.99 -20.25
N ALA A 301 -22.62 -9.50 -19.85
CA ALA A 301 -22.38 -10.00 -18.50
C ALA A 301 -22.55 -8.89 -17.45
N HIS A 302 -22.09 -7.67 -17.77
CA HIS A 302 -22.27 -6.50 -16.92
C HIS A 302 -23.76 -6.12 -16.79
N SER A 303 -24.51 -6.09 -17.89
CA SER A 303 -25.96 -5.83 -17.86
C SER A 303 -26.73 -6.88 -17.04
N GLU A 304 -26.40 -8.17 -17.22
CA GLU A 304 -27.00 -9.25 -16.44
C GLU A 304 -26.65 -9.14 -14.95
N TRP A 305 -25.41 -8.80 -14.63
CA TRP A 305 -24.96 -8.54 -13.25
C TRP A 305 -25.73 -7.35 -12.64
N THR A 306 -25.91 -6.27 -13.39
CA THR A 306 -26.69 -5.10 -12.95
C THR A 306 -28.13 -5.49 -12.61
N GLN A 307 -28.77 -6.37 -13.41
CA GLN A 307 -30.11 -6.87 -13.13
C GLN A 307 -30.15 -7.72 -11.84
N ARG A 308 -29.14 -8.57 -11.61
CA ARG A 308 -29.01 -9.33 -10.34
C ARG A 308 -28.83 -8.39 -9.14
N LEU A 309 -27.97 -7.38 -9.26
CA LEU A 309 -27.76 -6.37 -8.22
C LEU A 309 -29.06 -5.62 -7.91
N GLU A 310 -29.80 -5.16 -8.94
CA GLU A 310 -31.06 -4.43 -8.75
C GLU A 310 -32.14 -5.26 -8.04
N SER A 311 -32.12 -6.57 -8.20
CA SER A 311 -33.05 -7.50 -7.55
C SER A 311 -32.55 -8.06 -6.22
N SER A 312 -31.29 -7.81 -5.85
CA SER A 312 -30.68 -8.34 -4.63
C SER A 312 -31.17 -7.61 -3.38
N ALA A 313 -31.48 -8.37 -2.33
CA ALA A 313 -31.79 -7.82 -1.00
C ALA A 313 -30.60 -7.12 -0.35
N SER A 314 -29.38 -7.45 -0.78
CA SER A 314 -28.10 -6.87 -0.28
C SER A 314 -27.63 -5.67 -1.10
N LYS A 315 -28.40 -5.17 -2.08
CA LYS A 315 -27.99 -4.11 -3.01
C LYS A 315 -27.43 -2.89 -2.28
N ASP A 316 -28.20 -2.31 -1.38
CA ASP A 316 -27.84 -1.04 -0.74
C ASP A 316 -26.60 -1.22 0.16
N GLU A 317 -26.50 -2.33 0.88
CA GLU A 317 -25.34 -2.67 1.69
C GLU A 317 -24.10 -2.88 0.81
N PHE A 318 -24.23 -3.64 -0.29
CA PHE A 318 -23.14 -3.88 -1.23
C PHE A 318 -22.63 -2.58 -1.85
N LEU A 319 -23.52 -1.73 -2.33
CA LEU A 319 -23.15 -0.44 -2.92
C LEU A 319 -22.51 0.51 -1.90
N ALA A 320 -23.05 0.58 -0.68
CA ALA A 320 -22.45 1.36 0.40
C ALA A 320 -21.03 0.88 0.75
N ARG A 321 -20.84 -0.44 0.75
CA ARG A 321 -19.56 -1.06 1.01
C ARG A 321 -18.54 -0.80 -0.12
N MET A 322 -18.97 -0.89 -1.37
CA MET A 322 -18.12 -0.59 -2.53
C MET A 322 -17.84 0.91 -2.69
N ALA A 323 -18.71 1.78 -2.18
CA ALA A 323 -18.47 3.23 -2.15
C ALA A 323 -17.40 3.66 -1.13
N ASP A 324 -16.95 2.74 -0.30
CA ASP A 324 -15.83 2.90 0.64
C ASP A 324 -15.95 4.08 1.62
N LYS A 325 -17.21 4.46 1.94
CA LYS A 325 -17.52 5.52 2.90
C LYS A 325 -17.62 4.98 4.30
N VAL A 326 -16.94 5.63 5.21
CA VAL A 326 -16.90 5.26 6.63
C VAL A 326 -17.61 6.31 7.49
N ASP A 327 -18.56 5.87 8.29
CA ASP A 327 -19.21 6.67 9.33
C ASP A 327 -18.40 6.64 10.63
N ASP A 328 -18.22 7.79 11.28
CA ASP A 328 -17.53 7.95 12.56
C ASP A 328 -18.49 8.04 13.76
N SER A 329 -19.77 7.74 13.58
CA SER A 329 -20.79 7.79 14.64
C SER A 329 -20.45 6.93 15.88
N TRP A 330 -19.56 5.94 15.72
CA TRP A 330 -19.03 5.11 16.81
C TRP A 330 -18.11 5.89 17.77
N LEU A 331 -17.43 6.97 17.28
CA LEU A 331 -16.35 7.65 18.01
C LEU A 331 -16.85 8.36 19.26
N LYS A 332 -17.87 9.21 19.12
CA LYS A 332 -18.36 10.01 20.25
C LYS A 332 -18.87 9.16 21.41
N PRO A 333 -19.75 8.17 21.23
CA PRO A 333 -20.18 7.29 22.33
C PRO A 333 -19.03 6.51 22.97
N TYR A 334 -18.03 6.14 22.15
CA TYR A 334 -16.84 5.44 22.63
C TYR A 334 -15.98 6.33 23.52
N ILE A 335 -15.72 7.60 23.11
CA ILE A 335 -14.97 8.58 23.93
C ILE A 335 -15.71 8.90 25.22
N ASP A 336 -17.03 9.13 25.18
CA ASP A 336 -17.84 9.39 26.38
C ASP A 336 -17.71 8.23 27.39
N LYS A 337 -17.70 6.99 26.91
CA LYS A 337 -17.46 5.80 27.74
C LYS A 337 -16.04 5.77 28.30
N LEU A 338 -15.01 6.07 27.51
CA LEU A 338 -13.61 6.13 27.97
C LEU A 338 -13.45 7.13 29.11
N LEU A 339 -14.00 8.34 28.94
CA LEU A 339 -13.89 9.42 29.91
C LEU A 339 -14.58 9.11 31.25
N SER A 340 -15.57 8.20 31.24
CA SER A 340 -16.26 7.77 32.47
C SER A 340 -15.44 6.80 33.36
N ASP A 341 -14.39 6.17 32.82
CA ASP A 341 -13.54 5.19 33.53
C ASP A 341 -12.09 5.24 33.01
N LEU A 342 -11.47 6.42 33.13
CA LEU A 342 -10.09 6.65 32.69
C LEU A 342 -9.10 5.86 33.54
N LYS A 343 -8.25 5.08 32.86
CA LYS A 343 -7.18 4.29 33.49
C LYS A 343 -5.90 4.38 32.67
N PRO A 344 -4.74 4.29 33.32
CA PRO A 344 -3.49 4.11 32.60
C PRO A 344 -3.53 2.88 31.72
N VAL A 345 -3.27 3.05 30.43
CA VAL A 345 -3.31 1.96 29.45
C VAL A 345 -2.27 2.18 28.34
N ALA A 346 -1.65 1.10 27.85
CA ALA A 346 -0.79 1.16 26.68
C ALA A 346 -1.62 1.52 25.44
N THR A 347 -1.07 2.37 24.54
CA THR A 347 -1.85 2.79 23.36
C THR A 347 -2.12 1.62 22.41
N ARG A 348 -1.30 0.55 22.38
CA ARG A 348 -1.65 -0.70 21.68
C ARG A 348 -2.92 -1.37 22.25
N LYS A 349 -3.10 -1.31 23.57
CA LYS A 349 -4.31 -1.85 24.23
C LYS A 349 -5.50 -0.91 24.04
N ALA A 350 -5.27 0.40 24.06
CA ALA A 350 -6.28 1.39 23.71
C ALA A 350 -6.77 1.20 22.27
N SER A 351 -5.87 0.86 21.35
CA SER A 351 -6.19 0.50 19.97
C SER A 351 -7.09 -0.74 19.89
N GLU A 352 -6.78 -1.80 20.61
CA GLU A 352 -7.67 -2.98 20.68
C GLU A 352 -9.07 -2.62 21.23
N MET A 353 -9.10 -1.79 22.28
CA MET A 353 -10.36 -1.32 22.85
C MET A 353 -11.19 -0.50 21.85
N ALA A 354 -10.55 0.35 21.03
CA ALA A 354 -11.21 1.06 19.95
C ALA A 354 -11.66 0.11 18.84
N LEU A 355 -10.84 -0.86 18.45
CA LEU A 355 -11.17 -1.88 17.45
C LEU A 355 -12.38 -2.74 17.87
N GLU A 356 -12.63 -2.99 19.16
CA GLU A 356 -13.85 -3.68 19.61
C GLU A 356 -15.13 -2.90 19.23
N ALA A 357 -15.08 -1.57 19.20
CA ALA A 357 -16.19 -0.75 18.72
C ALA A 357 -16.20 -0.62 17.19
N ILE A 358 -15.04 -0.38 16.58
CA ILE A 358 -14.85 -0.20 15.13
C ILE A 358 -15.31 -1.44 14.36
N ASN A 359 -14.85 -2.62 14.74
CA ASN A 359 -15.15 -3.86 14.02
C ASN A 359 -16.63 -4.27 14.08
N VAL A 360 -17.37 -3.74 15.04
CA VAL A 360 -18.84 -3.90 15.11
C VAL A 360 -19.54 -2.85 14.24
N ALA A 361 -19.07 -1.60 14.29
CA ALA A 361 -19.70 -0.50 13.56
C ALA A 361 -19.38 -0.52 12.05
N ILE A 362 -18.21 -1.04 11.67
CA ILE A 362 -17.69 -1.02 10.30
C ILE A 362 -17.37 -2.45 9.83
N PRO A 363 -18.36 -3.19 9.29
CA PRO A 363 -18.17 -4.57 8.83
C PRO A 363 -17.15 -4.74 7.68
N ALA A 364 -16.78 -3.65 7.01
CA ALA A 364 -15.77 -3.65 5.94
C ALA A 364 -14.33 -3.87 6.45
N THR A 365 -14.07 -3.71 7.76
CA THR A 365 -12.73 -3.88 8.32
C THR A 365 -12.27 -5.34 8.28
N ILE A 366 -11.04 -5.57 7.81
CA ILE A 366 -10.35 -6.87 7.88
C ILE A 366 -9.03 -6.65 8.60
N GLY A 367 -8.89 -7.28 9.77
CA GLY A 367 -7.69 -7.19 10.59
C GLY A 367 -6.67 -8.28 10.31
N GLY A 368 -5.43 -8.06 10.77
CA GLY A 368 -4.40 -9.07 10.73
C GLY A 368 -3.15 -8.72 11.51
N SER A 369 -2.20 -9.64 11.52
CA SER A 369 -0.87 -9.41 12.10
C SER A 369 0.17 -10.35 11.49
N ALA A 370 1.41 -9.87 11.42
CA ALA A 370 2.58 -10.66 11.03
C ALA A 370 3.10 -11.48 12.22
N ASP A 371 2.33 -12.49 12.64
CA ASP A 371 2.60 -13.43 13.75
C ASP A 371 2.73 -12.77 15.14
N LEU A 372 2.21 -11.56 15.31
CA LEU A 372 2.32 -10.77 16.55
C LEU A 372 0.94 -10.40 17.13
N THR A 373 -0.11 -11.18 16.84
CA THR A 373 -1.50 -10.88 17.23
C THR A 373 -1.65 -10.45 18.68
N GLY A 374 -1.12 -11.23 19.62
CA GLY A 374 -1.19 -10.93 21.06
C GLY A 374 -0.32 -9.75 21.49
N SER A 375 0.75 -9.44 20.76
CA SER A 375 1.63 -8.31 21.03
C SER A 375 1.11 -7.00 20.42
N ASN A 376 0.53 -7.08 19.22
CA ASN A 376 -0.05 -5.91 18.54
C ASN A 376 -1.48 -5.58 19.00
N ASN A 377 -2.17 -6.53 19.63
CA ASN A 377 -3.57 -6.37 20.05
C ASN A 377 -4.52 -5.99 18.88
N THR A 378 -4.38 -6.70 17.75
CA THR A 378 -5.13 -6.41 16.52
C THR A 378 -6.37 -7.26 16.32
N LYS A 379 -6.53 -8.35 17.09
CA LYS A 379 -7.69 -9.24 17.02
C LYS A 379 -8.70 -8.90 18.10
N THR A 380 -9.94 -8.64 17.72
CA THR A 380 -11.06 -8.43 18.63
C THR A 380 -11.94 -9.67 18.73
N LYS A 381 -12.85 -9.68 19.71
CA LYS A 381 -13.78 -10.80 19.94
C LYS A 381 -14.77 -11.02 18.80
N ALA A 382 -15.11 -9.94 18.08
CA ALA A 382 -16.05 -9.99 16.96
C ALA A 382 -15.44 -10.60 15.68
N LEU A 383 -14.11 -10.80 15.63
CA LEU A 383 -13.43 -11.26 14.42
C LEU A 383 -13.10 -12.75 14.47
N GLU A 384 -13.71 -13.50 13.55
CA GLU A 384 -13.31 -14.87 13.25
C GLU A 384 -12.14 -14.91 12.27
N PRO A 385 -11.29 -15.94 12.32
CA PRO A 385 -10.23 -16.12 11.36
C PRO A 385 -10.75 -16.28 9.92
N LEU A 386 -10.13 -15.56 8.98
CA LEU A 386 -10.27 -15.81 7.55
C LEU A 386 -9.33 -16.97 7.19
N THR A 387 -9.89 -18.06 6.70
CA THR A 387 -9.18 -19.28 6.35
C THR A 387 -9.70 -19.85 5.04
N ALA A 388 -9.02 -20.87 4.50
CA ALA A 388 -9.50 -21.60 3.32
C ALA A 388 -10.87 -22.28 3.50
N ASP A 389 -11.30 -22.51 4.72
CA ASP A 389 -12.60 -23.11 5.06
C ASP A 389 -13.62 -22.07 5.58
N ASN A 390 -13.19 -20.81 5.76
CA ASN A 390 -14.03 -19.70 6.24
C ASN A 390 -13.56 -18.36 5.67
N TYR A 391 -13.89 -18.06 4.42
CA TYR A 391 -13.58 -16.76 3.81
C TYR A 391 -14.43 -15.61 4.35
N GLY A 392 -15.57 -15.90 5.03
CA GLY A 392 -16.38 -14.90 5.72
C GLY A 392 -15.71 -14.32 6.98
N GLY A 393 -14.64 -14.95 7.48
CA GLY A 393 -13.82 -14.41 8.57
C GLY A 393 -13.19 -13.06 8.23
N ARG A 394 -12.87 -12.27 9.28
CA ARG A 394 -12.33 -10.91 9.12
C ARG A 394 -11.00 -10.71 9.86
N TYR A 395 -10.26 -11.78 10.15
CA TYR A 395 -8.94 -11.70 10.75
C TYR A 395 -7.96 -12.65 10.04
N ILE A 396 -6.85 -12.11 9.56
CA ILE A 396 -5.83 -12.86 8.82
C ILE A 396 -4.58 -13.06 9.68
N TYR A 397 -4.19 -14.31 9.88
CA TYR A 397 -2.87 -14.65 10.41
C TYR A 397 -1.88 -14.71 9.25
N TYR A 398 -1.17 -13.60 9.00
CA TYR A 398 -0.23 -13.52 7.88
C TYR A 398 1.03 -14.37 8.05
N GLY A 399 1.33 -14.80 9.30
CA GLY A 399 2.62 -15.38 9.65
C GLY A 399 3.73 -14.33 9.64
N ILE A 400 4.98 -14.73 9.75
CA ILE A 400 6.14 -13.81 9.76
C ILE A 400 6.40 -13.34 8.32
N ARG A 401 5.60 -12.37 7.85
CA ARG A 401 5.58 -11.87 6.48
C ARG A 401 5.16 -10.39 6.45
N GLU A 402 5.97 -9.51 6.99
CA GLU A 402 5.66 -8.08 7.09
C GLU A 402 5.47 -7.44 5.72
N PHE A 403 6.34 -7.78 4.77
CA PHE A 403 6.27 -7.26 3.41
C PHE A 403 5.06 -7.84 2.65
N GLY A 404 4.87 -9.16 2.70
CA GLY A 404 3.74 -9.84 2.07
C GLY A 404 2.39 -9.39 2.64
N MET A 405 2.28 -9.22 3.98
CA MET A 405 1.12 -8.64 4.64
C MET A 405 0.81 -7.24 4.10
N SER A 406 1.80 -6.37 4.11
CA SER A 406 1.63 -4.97 3.71
C SER A 406 1.25 -4.85 2.22
N ALA A 407 1.89 -5.63 1.34
CA ALA A 407 1.56 -5.64 -0.08
C ALA A 407 0.17 -6.27 -0.35
N ALA A 408 -0.21 -7.34 0.37
CA ALA A 408 -1.55 -7.91 0.27
C ALA A 408 -2.61 -6.90 0.73
N MET A 409 -2.37 -6.16 1.82
CA MET A 409 -3.28 -5.10 2.26
C MET A 409 -3.45 -4.00 1.21
N ASN A 410 -2.39 -3.63 0.47
CA ASN A 410 -2.53 -2.72 -0.67
C ASN A 410 -3.51 -3.26 -1.71
N GLY A 411 -3.36 -4.53 -2.07
CA GLY A 411 -4.27 -5.19 -3.01
C GLY A 411 -5.70 -5.25 -2.51
N MET A 412 -5.91 -5.53 -1.22
CA MET A 412 -7.25 -5.54 -0.60
C MET A 412 -7.89 -4.15 -0.66
N ALA A 413 -7.15 -3.10 -0.29
CA ALA A 413 -7.65 -1.72 -0.33
C ALA A 413 -8.02 -1.28 -1.76
N LEU A 414 -7.16 -1.58 -2.75
CA LEU A 414 -7.38 -1.22 -4.15
C LEU A 414 -8.49 -2.04 -4.84
N HIS A 415 -8.76 -3.24 -4.34
CA HIS A 415 -9.93 -4.03 -4.79
C HIS A 415 -11.24 -3.31 -4.46
N GLY A 416 -11.30 -2.63 -3.32
CA GLY A 416 -12.50 -2.01 -2.78
C GLY A 416 -13.38 -2.97 -1.99
N GLY A 417 -14.33 -2.41 -1.23
CA GLY A 417 -15.28 -3.16 -0.41
C GLY A 417 -14.70 -3.71 0.90
N VAL A 418 -13.41 -3.52 1.18
CA VAL A 418 -12.76 -3.91 2.42
C VAL A 418 -11.75 -2.85 2.86
N ILE A 419 -11.60 -2.68 4.17
CA ILE A 419 -10.65 -1.76 4.81
C ILE A 419 -9.65 -2.58 5.60
N PRO A 420 -8.45 -2.85 5.05
CA PRO A 420 -7.46 -3.68 5.72
C PRO A 420 -6.71 -2.90 6.80
N TYR A 421 -6.50 -3.57 7.94
CA TYR A 421 -5.51 -3.14 8.93
C TYR A 421 -4.63 -4.31 9.36
N GLY A 422 -3.35 -4.04 9.57
CA GLY A 422 -2.41 -5.08 9.93
C GLY A 422 -1.31 -4.61 10.85
N GLY A 423 -0.88 -5.49 11.76
CA GLY A 423 0.07 -5.18 12.81
C GLY A 423 1.41 -5.89 12.70
N THR A 424 2.45 -5.14 13.09
CA THR A 424 3.77 -5.65 13.45
C THR A 424 4.43 -4.67 14.43
N PHE A 425 5.68 -4.87 14.82
CA PHE A 425 6.43 -3.87 15.57
C PHE A 425 6.91 -2.74 14.65
N LEU A 426 6.99 -1.51 15.20
CA LEU A 426 7.38 -0.34 14.39
C LEU A 426 8.76 -0.52 13.74
N VAL A 427 9.71 -1.15 14.43
CA VAL A 427 11.06 -1.44 13.86
C VAL A 427 10.98 -2.31 12.61
N PHE A 428 9.98 -3.19 12.51
CA PHE A 428 9.82 -4.08 11.35
C PHE A 428 9.13 -3.41 10.15
N THR A 429 8.84 -2.11 10.24
CA THR A 429 8.59 -1.32 9.03
C THR A 429 9.76 -1.35 8.06
N ASP A 430 10.97 -1.68 8.52
CA ASP A 430 12.13 -1.89 7.64
C ASP A 430 11.91 -3.05 6.64
N TYR A 431 11.21 -4.11 7.05
CA TYR A 431 10.80 -5.19 6.14
C TYR A 431 9.61 -4.77 5.25
N ALA A 432 8.67 -4.01 5.79
CA ALA A 432 7.44 -3.60 5.11
C ALA A 432 7.58 -2.33 4.25
N ARG A 433 8.69 -1.60 4.39
CA ARG A 433 8.87 -0.24 3.85
C ARG A 433 8.53 -0.09 2.36
N PRO A 434 8.93 -1.01 1.45
CA PRO A 434 8.60 -0.87 0.03
C PRO A 434 7.09 -0.91 -0.23
N ALA A 435 6.34 -1.75 0.52
CA ALA A 435 4.89 -1.83 0.39
C ALA A 435 4.20 -0.61 1.01
N ILE A 436 4.67 -0.10 2.16
CA ILE A 436 4.15 1.14 2.78
C ILE A 436 4.34 2.32 1.80
N ARG A 437 5.52 2.41 1.17
CA ARG A 437 5.76 3.44 0.16
C ARG A 437 4.82 3.32 -1.04
N LEU A 438 4.55 2.10 -1.46
CA LEU A 438 3.63 1.86 -2.58
C LEU A 438 2.17 2.15 -2.19
N SER A 439 1.76 1.89 -0.92
CA SER A 439 0.47 2.36 -0.41
C SER A 439 0.30 3.86 -0.57
N ALA A 440 1.33 4.62 -0.17
CA ALA A 440 1.31 6.07 -0.26
C ALA A 440 1.26 6.55 -1.73
N LEU A 441 2.08 5.97 -2.60
CA LEU A 441 2.12 6.32 -4.02
C LEU A 441 0.79 6.08 -4.74
N GLN A 442 0.08 4.98 -4.38
CA GLN A 442 -1.20 4.58 -4.96
C GLN A 442 -2.42 5.17 -4.26
N ASN A 443 -2.20 5.90 -3.17
CA ASN A 443 -3.28 6.39 -2.32
C ASN A 443 -4.18 5.27 -1.78
N ALA A 444 -3.59 4.14 -1.40
CA ALA A 444 -4.31 2.97 -0.91
C ALA A 444 -4.60 3.12 0.60
N ARG A 445 -5.88 3.06 1.00
CA ARG A 445 -6.29 3.12 2.41
C ARG A 445 -5.91 1.85 3.15
N VAL A 446 -4.69 1.80 3.67
CA VAL A 446 -4.18 0.73 4.52
C VAL A 446 -3.85 1.30 5.90
N ILE A 447 -4.30 0.65 6.96
CA ILE A 447 -4.03 1.08 8.34
C ILE A 447 -2.98 0.17 8.96
N TYR A 448 -1.81 0.70 9.19
CA TYR A 448 -0.66 0.02 9.76
C TYR A 448 -0.63 0.18 11.28
N VAL A 449 -0.87 -0.90 12.03
CA VAL A 449 -0.84 -0.92 13.49
C VAL A 449 0.56 -1.29 13.96
N MET A 450 1.43 -0.27 14.12
CA MET A 450 2.86 -0.44 14.42
C MET A 450 3.12 -0.23 15.91
N THR A 451 3.20 -1.33 16.65
CA THR A 451 3.39 -1.28 18.11
C THR A 451 4.86 -1.29 18.52
N HIS A 452 5.14 -1.14 19.82
CA HIS A 452 6.53 -1.09 20.34
C HIS A 452 7.28 0.09 19.75
N ASP A 453 6.69 1.28 19.86
CA ASP A 453 6.99 2.51 19.14
C ASP A 453 8.28 3.23 19.55
N SER A 454 8.93 2.81 20.64
CA SER A 454 10.11 3.49 21.20
C SER A 454 10.94 2.60 22.11
N ILE A 455 11.97 3.16 22.71
CA ILE A 455 12.76 2.52 23.80
C ILE A 455 11.89 2.06 24.98
N GLY A 456 10.65 2.56 25.06
CA GLY A 456 9.67 2.16 26.07
C GLY A 456 9.21 0.71 25.99
N LEU A 457 9.55 -0.01 24.90
CA LEU A 457 9.32 -1.45 24.81
C LEU A 457 10.21 -2.26 25.79
N GLY A 458 11.38 -1.71 26.18
CA GLY A 458 12.17 -2.22 27.28
C GLY A 458 13.29 -3.18 26.86
N GLU A 459 13.28 -4.36 27.48
CA GLU A 459 14.38 -5.32 27.56
C GLU A 459 14.79 -5.96 26.23
N ASP A 460 13.92 -5.98 25.22
CA ASP A 460 14.22 -6.52 23.88
C ASP A 460 15.39 -5.78 23.20
N GLY A 461 15.62 -4.53 23.60
CA GLY A 461 16.84 -3.80 23.28
C GLY A 461 16.93 -3.27 21.85
N PRO A 462 18.14 -2.92 21.38
CA PRO A 462 18.38 -2.14 20.17
C PRO A 462 17.81 -2.73 18.88
N THR A 463 17.71 -4.06 18.78
CA THR A 463 17.17 -4.74 17.59
C THR A 463 15.67 -4.57 17.41
N HIS A 464 14.97 -4.14 18.48
CA HIS A 464 13.51 -3.95 18.49
C HIS A 464 13.11 -2.50 18.78
N GLN A 465 14.03 -1.67 19.27
CA GLN A 465 13.79 -0.26 19.63
C GLN A 465 13.94 0.65 18.40
N PRO A 466 12.85 1.20 17.84
CA PRO A 466 12.92 2.13 16.73
C PRO A 466 13.52 3.47 17.21
N ILE A 467 14.42 4.04 16.44
CA ILE A 467 15.04 5.35 16.66
C ILE A 467 14.72 6.30 15.52
N GLU A 468 15.12 5.95 14.29
CA GLU A 468 14.94 6.75 13.08
C GLU A 468 13.60 6.53 12.36
N HIS A 469 12.87 5.47 12.73
CA HIS A 469 11.70 4.97 12.00
C HIS A 469 10.59 6.01 11.87
N LEU A 470 10.23 6.71 12.96
CA LEU A 470 9.20 7.75 12.93
C LEU A 470 9.54 8.84 11.92
N GLN A 471 10.76 9.38 11.97
CA GLN A 471 11.16 10.47 11.06
C GLN A 471 11.31 9.99 9.62
N SER A 472 11.80 8.78 9.41
CA SER A 472 11.93 8.20 8.07
C SER A 472 10.57 7.89 7.43
N LEU A 473 9.55 7.59 8.23
CA LEU A 473 8.17 7.39 7.77
C LEU A 473 7.48 8.74 7.50
N ARG A 474 7.65 9.74 8.38
CA ARG A 474 7.17 11.12 8.18
C ARG A 474 7.77 11.78 6.93
N ALA A 475 8.95 11.35 6.48
CA ALA A 475 9.55 11.82 5.24
C ALA A 475 8.87 11.27 3.97
N MET A 476 7.96 10.30 4.11
CA MET A 476 7.27 9.67 2.98
C MET A 476 6.03 10.51 2.61
N PRO A 477 5.93 11.02 1.37
CA PRO A 477 4.75 11.79 0.95
C PRO A 477 3.46 10.96 1.07
N GLN A 478 2.34 11.62 1.34
CA GLN A 478 1.00 11.02 1.39
C GLN A 478 0.83 9.90 2.44
N LEU A 479 1.64 9.89 3.48
CA LEU A 479 1.56 8.95 4.59
C LEU A 479 1.31 9.72 5.89
N ASP A 480 0.18 9.47 6.54
CA ASP A 480 -0.09 10.02 7.88
C ASP A 480 0.54 9.13 8.95
N VAL A 481 1.39 9.69 9.81
CA VAL A 481 2.02 8.97 10.92
C VAL A 481 1.48 9.49 12.25
N TYR A 482 0.58 8.70 12.85
CA TYR A 482 -0.04 9.00 14.14
C TYR A 482 0.74 8.37 15.28
N ARG A 483 1.04 9.16 16.30
CA ARG A 483 1.65 8.70 17.56
C ARG A 483 0.86 9.25 18.75
N PRO A 484 -0.26 8.59 19.13
CA PRO A 484 -1.18 9.06 20.16
C PRO A 484 -0.61 8.93 21.57
N ALA A 485 -0.98 9.87 22.45
CA ALA A 485 -0.48 9.97 23.82
C ALA A 485 -1.34 9.22 24.86
N ASP A 486 -2.57 8.88 24.55
CA ASP A 486 -3.49 8.16 25.44
C ASP A 486 -4.62 7.45 24.68
N ALA A 487 -5.59 6.89 25.42
CA ALA A 487 -6.70 6.17 24.82
C ALA A 487 -7.66 7.07 24.01
N VAL A 488 -7.83 8.32 24.37
CA VAL A 488 -8.70 9.27 23.64
C VAL A 488 -8.05 9.64 22.31
N GLU A 489 -6.78 10.06 22.34
CA GLU A 489 -6.04 10.33 21.10
C GLU A 489 -5.96 9.08 20.20
N THR A 490 -5.81 7.89 20.78
CA THR A 490 -5.80 6.64 20.00
C THR A 490 -7.10 6.44 19.24
N ALA A 491 -8.25 6.66 19.87
CA ALA A 491 -9.55 6.55 19.21
C ALA A 491 -9.76 7.64 18.14
N GLU A 492 -9.36 8.87 18.44
CA GLU A 492 -9.39 9.98 17.49
C GLU A 492 -8.52 9.71 16.25
N CYS A 493 -7.31 9.16 16.44
CA CYS A 493 -6.41 8.78 15.35
C CYS A 493 -6.98 7.62 14.50
N TRP A 494 -7.62 6.62 15.13
CA TRP A 494 -8.32 5.56 14.40
C TRP A 494 -9.43 6.10 13.51
N ALA A 495 -10.24 7.04 14.00
CA ALA A 495 -11.30 7.65 13.19
C ALA A 495 -10.74 8.38 11.97
N LEU A 496 -9.61 9.11 12.15
CA LEU A 496 -8.94 9.79 11.05
C LEU A 496 -8.33 8.82 10.04
N ALA A 497 -7.72 7.73 10.50
CA ALA A 497 -7.15 6.71 9.63
C ALA A 497 -8.22 5.98 8.80
N LEU A 498 -9.39 5.71 9.39
CA LEU A 498 -10.53 5.10 8.70
C LEU A 498 -11.17 6.02 7.65
N GLN A 499 -11.10 7.34 7.84
CA GLN A 499 -11.64 8.35 6.93
C GLN A 499 -10.62 8.84 5.90
N SER A 500 -9.36 8.46 6.03
CA SER A 500 -8.30 8.87 5.09
C SER A 500 -8.50 8.23 3.73
N ASP A 501 -8.19 8.93 2.67
CA ASP A 501 -8.10 8.37 1.31
C ASP A 501 -6.79 7.63 1.06
N GLY A 502 -5.79 7.80 1.95
CA GLY A 502 -4.46 7.20 1.85
C GLY A 502 -4.08 6.37 3.07
N PRO A 503 -2.84 5.85 3.10
CA PRO A 503 -2.37 5.00 4.18
C PRO A 503 -2.10 5.78 5.47
N SER A 504 -2.25 5.08 6.58
CA SER A 504 -2.00 5.62 7.92
C SER A 504 -1.16 4.65 8.76
N ILE A 505 -0.22 5.18 9.54
CA ILE A 505 0.52 4.45 10.55
C ILE A 505 0.04 4.87 11.93
N LEU A 506 -0.28 3.91 12.78
CA LEU A 506 -0.53 4.09 14.19
C LEU A 506 0.67 3.56 14.98
N ALA A 507 1.56 4.44 15.42
CA ALA A 507 2.72 4.11 16.23
C ALA A 507 2.32 4.05 17.71
N LEU A 508 2.31 2.83 18.29
CA LEU A 508 1.64 2.54 19.56
C LEU A 508 2.60 1.98 20.60
N THR A 509 2.43 2.41 21.86
CA THR A 509 3.28 1.98 22.98
C THR A 509 3.02 0.54 23.43
N ARG A 510 4.07 -0.12 23.93
CA ARG A 510 3.96 -1.35 24.72
C ARG A 510 3.62 -1.04 26.19
N GLN A 511 4.23 -0.02 26.75
CA GLN A 511 4.05 0.41 28.14
C GLN A 511 2.74 1.20 28.32
N ASN A 512 2.21 1.16 29.54
CA ASN A 512 1.03 1.96 29.93
C ASN A 512 1.40 3.45 30.01
N LEU A 513 0.49 4.29 29.55
CA LEU A 513 0.54 5.75 29.65
C LEU A 513 -0.58 6.28 30.55
N GLN A 514 -0.33 7.40 31.22
CA GLN A 514 -1.37 8.11 31.98
C GLN A 514 -2.35 8.81 31.02
N PRO A 515 -3.64 8.88 31.34
CA PRO A 515 -4.58 9.72 30.60
C PRO A 515 -4.14 11.19 30.62
N VAL A 516 -3.97 11.79 29.44
CA VAL A 516 -3.65 13.22 29.30
C VAL A 516 -4.87 14.04 28.83
N ARG A 517 -5.85 13.37 28.22
CA ARG A 517 -7.15 13.90 27.83
C ARG A 517 -8.20 13.43 28.82
N THR A 518 -8.64 14.34 29.71
CA THR A 518 -9.57 14.03 30.82
C THR A 518 -10.96 14.65 30.64
N GLU A 519 -11.13 15.48 29.62
CA GLU A 519 -12.38 16.17 29.34
C GLU A 519 -12.87 15.90 27.93
N ALA A 520 -14.18 15.86 27.77
CA ALA A 520 -14.81 15.73 26.46
C ALA A 520 -14.51 16.97 25.60
N SER A 521 -14.21 16.72 24.32
CA SER A 521 -14.13 17.75 23.30
C SER A 521 -15.32 17.63 22.35
N GLY A 522 -15.83 18.74 21.86
CA GLY A 522 -16.85 18.75 20.82
C GLY A 522 -16.31 18.39 19.43
N GLU A 523 -14.99 18.24 19.28
CA GLU A 523 -14.29 17.93 18.02
C GLU A 523 -13.18 16.89 18.24
N ASN A 524 -12.82 16.21 17.17
CA ASN A 524 -11.62 15.38 17.11
C ASN A 524 -10.38 16.29 17.07
N ARG A 525 -9.68 16.43 18.20
CA ARG A 525 -8.53 17.34 18.30
C ARG A 525 -7.31 16.85 17.52
N CYS A 526 -7.17 15.53 17.35
CA CYS A 526 -6.10 14.94 16.54
C CYS A 526 -6.22 15.31 15.06
N ALA A 527 -7.40 15.71 14.57
CA ALA A 527 -7.61 16.20 13.21
C ALA A 527 -6.77 17.43 12.87
N ARG A 528 -6.37 18.20 13.89
CA ARG A 528 -5.47 19.36 13.74
C ARG A 528 -3.99 18.96 13.61
N GLY A 529 -3.65 17.70 13.89
CA GLY A 529 -2.28 17.20 13.86
C GLY A 529 -1.41 17.60 15.05
N ALA A 530 -1.59 18.82 15.57
CA ALA A 530 -1.05 19.30 16.83
C ALA A 530 -2.03 20.25 17.48
N TYR A 531 -2.06 20.28 18.81
CA TYR A 531 -2.94 21.18 19.56
C TYR A 531 -2.35 21.50 20.94
N ARG A 532 -2.66 22.68 21.47
CA ARG A 532 -2.26 23.06 22.83
C ARG A 532 -3.05 22.24 23.83
N LEU A 533 -2.36 21.28 24.49
CA LEU A 533 -2.94 20.41 25.51
C LEU A 533 -3.03 21.14 26.86
N LYS A 534 -1.98 21.89 27.23
CA LYS A 534 -1.91 22.69 28.44
C LYS A 534 -1.34 24.08 28.13
N ALA A 535 -2.06 25.11 28.51
CA ALA A 535 -1.57 26.50 28.41
C ALA A 535 -0.67 26.85 29.60
N ALA A 536 0.26 27.76 29.37
CA ALA A 536 1.11 28.33 30.42
C ALA A 536 0.28 29.04 31.50
N GLY A 537 0.62 28.78 32.75
CA GLY A 537 0.03 29.49 33.92
C GLY A 537 0.69 30.80 34.21
N ASN A 538 1.99 30.95 33.88
CA ASN A 538 2.77 32.17 33.94
C ASN A 538 2.94 32.79 32.54
N ALA A 539 3.66 33.93 32.44
CA ALA A 539 4.02 34.50 31.15
C ALA A 539 4.77 33.46 30.28
N ARG A 540 4.23 33.14 29.11
CA ARG A 540 4.73 32.09 28.24
C ARG A 540 6.17 32.35 27.79
N LYS A 541 7.10 31.47 28.13
CA LYS A 541 8.52 31.48 27.77
C LYS A 541 8.94 30.23 27.03
N VAL A 542 8.21 29.13 27.24
CA VAL A 542 8.54 27.83 26.65
C VAL A 542 7.30 27.23 25.98
N ILE A 543 7.49 26.60 24.83
CA ILE A 543 6.52 25.71 24.19
C ILE A 543 7.20 24.33 24.04
N ILE A 544 6.64 23.32 24.70
CA ILE A 544 7.09 21.94 24.58
C ILE A 544 6.19 21.22 23.60
N LEU A 545 6.78 20.66 22.53
CA LEU A 545 6.15 19.79 21.56
C LEU A 545 6.49 18.35 21.92
N ALA A 546 5.48 17.50 22.08
CA ALA A 546 5.70 16.10 22.39
C ALA A 546 4.72 15.21 21.64
N THR A 547 5.10 13.95 21.42
CA THR A 547 4.28 12.92 20.77
C THR A 547 4.21 11.67 21.65
N GLY A 548 3.13 10.90 21.53
CA GLY A 548 3.02 9.60 22.18
C GLY A 548 3.36 9.61 23.69
N SER A 549 4.19 8.69 24.09
CA SER A 549 4.61 8.50 25.50
C SER A 549 5.33 9.70 26.10
N GLU A 550 5.89 10.60 25.30
CA GLU A 550 6.61 11.76 25.82
C GLU A 550 5.68 12.93 26.19
N VAL A 551 4.39 12.87 25.87
CA VAL A 551 3.42 13.91 26.24
C VAL A 551 3.21 13.95 27.77
N GLU A 552 3.07 12.80 28.45
CA GLU A 552 2.97 12.77 29.91
C GLU A 552 4.25 13.29 30.58
N ILE A 553 5.42 12.99 30.01
CA ILE A 553 6.72 13.46 30.47
C ILE A 553 6.82 15.00 30.28
N ALA A 554 6.34 15.51 29.16
CA ALA A 554 6.30 16.94 28.85
C ALA A 554 5.42 17.73 29.83
N LEU A 555 4.23 17.18 30.16
CA LEU A 555 3.34 17.76 31.18
C LEU A 555 4.01 17.86 32.55
N ALA A 556 4.65 16.78 33.01
CA ALA A 556 5.36 16.75 34.28
C ALA A 556 6.60 17.68 34.29
N ALA A 557 7.31 17.81 33.16
CA ALA A 557 8.41 18.76 33.02
C ALA A 557 7.92 20.23 33.04
N ALA A 558 6.79 20.51 32.36
CA ALA A 558 6.14 21.83 32.37
C ALA A 558 5.71 22.23 33.77
N GLU A 559 5.17 21.32 34.58
CA GLU A 559 4.81 21.61 36.00
C GLU A 559 6.04 22.03 36.83
N LYS A 560 7.19 21.41 36.61
CA LYS A 560 8.43 21.79 37.28
C LYS A 560 8.95 23.17 36.81
N LEU A 561 8.77 23.51 35.53
CA LEU A 561 9.14 24.84 35.01
C LEU A 561 8.19 25.93 35.52
N GLU A 562 6.89 25.67 35.52
CA GLU A 562 5.88 26.59 36.07
C GLU A 562 6.13 26.88 37.57
N ALA A 563 6.50 25.88 38.36
CA ALA A 563 6.88 26.05 39.76
C ALA A 563 8.14 26.92 39.94
N GLN A 564 8.95 27.09 38.89
CA GLN A 564 10.10 28.01 38.85
C GLN A 564 9.74 29.40 38.26
N GLY A 565 8.47 29.64 37.95
CA GLY A 565 7.98 30.87 37.32
C GLY A 565 8.16 30.94 35.82
N VAL A 566 8.52 29.82 35.16
CA VAL A 566 8.70 29.72 33.69
C VAL A 566 7.41 29.25 33.06
N GLY A 567 6.64 30.16 32.44
CA GLY A 567 5.40 29.86 31.76
C GLY A 567 5.63 28.91 30.59
N THR A 568 4.96 27.75 30.60
CA THR A 568 5.24 26.63 29.67
C THR A 568 3.95 26.08 29.07
N ASP A 569 3.76 26.30 27.75
CA ASP A 569 2.74 25.56 26.97
C ASP A 569 3.21 24.12 26.71
N VAL A 570 2.27 23.17 26.75
CA VAL A 570 2.49 21.82 26.26
C VAL A 570 1.58 21.58 25.06
N VAL A 571 2.18 21.17 23.95
CA VAL A 571 1.50 20.84 22.69
C VAL A 571 1.63 19.34 22.47
N SER A 572 0.50 18.64 22.41
CA SER A 572 0.45 17.28 21.88
C SER A 572 0.43 17.35 20.35
N MET A 573 1.32 16.61 19.70
CA MET A 573 1.51 16.61 18.26
C MET A 573 1.37 15.17 17.68
N PRO A 574 0.17 14.58 17.72
CA PRO A 574 -0.04 13.20 17.31
C PRO A 574 0.26 12.94 15.83
N CYS A 575 0.20 13.96 14.94
CA CYS A 575 0.48 13.78 13.51
C CYS A 575 1.06 15.04 12.89
N THR A 576 2.34 15.01 12.51
CA THR A 576 3.05 16.15 11.94
C THR A 576 2.50 16.57 10.57
N GLU A 577 2.12 15.61 9.74
CA GLU A 577 1.62 15.81 8.38
C GLU A 577 0.32 16.61 8.39
N ARG A 578 -0.60 16.26 9.29
CA ARG A 578 -1.87 16.97 9.45
C ARG A 578 -1.70 18.37 10.03
N PHE A 579 -0.71 18.57 10.91
CA PHE A 579 -0.39 19.91 11.40
C PHE A 579 0.16 20.80 10.27
N ASP A 580 1.04 20.27 9.46
CA ASP A 580 1.61 21.00 8.32
C ASP A 580 0.56 21.41 7.28
N ALA A 581 -0.50 20.64 7.14
CA ALA A 581 -1.64 20.93 6.27
C ALA A 581 -2.62 21.98 6.85
N GLN A 582 -2.46 22.40 8.13
CA GLN A 582 -3.35 23.39 8.72
C GLN A 582 -3.14 24.81 8.13
N PRO A 583 -4.16 25.66 8.16
CA PRO A 583 -4.02 27.06 7.79
C PRO A 583 -2.89 27.75 8.57
N ALA A 584 -2.19 28.69 7.93
CA ALA A 584 -1.06 29.39 8.52
C ALA A 584 -1.41 30.02 9.89
N ALA A 585 -2.58 30.66 9.99
CA ALA A 585 -3.04 31.28 11.24
C ALA A 585 -3.15 30.28 12.42
N TYR A 586 -3.59 29.03 12.16
CA TYR A 586 -3.63 28.00 13.20
C TYR A 586 -2.23 27.56 13.60
N ARG A 587 -1.36 27.35 12.60
CA ARG A 587 0.04 26.96 12.87
C ARG A 587 0.78 28.03 13.66
N GLU A 588 0.53 29.32 13.38
CA GLU A 588 1.11 30.46 14.10
C GLU A 588 0.55 30.60 15.52
N ASP A 589 -0.72 30.27 15.77
CA ASP A 589 -1.26 30.25 17.14
C ASP A 589 -0.59 29.20 18.01
N ILE A 590 -0.38 27.98 17.44
CA ILE A 590 0.30 26.88 18.14
C ILE A 590 1.80 27.16 18.25
N LEU A 591 2.43 27.56 17.16
CA LEU A 591 3.86 27.83 17.03
C LEU A 591 4.07 29.24 16.46
N PRO A 592 4.10 30.28 17.30
CA PRO A 592 4.42 31.65 16.89
C PRO A 592 5.75 31.72 16.15
N ASP A 593 5.94 32.74 15.30
CA ASP A 593 7.14 32.87 14.45
C ASP A 593 8.46 32.62 15.22
N VAL A 594 9.35 31.84 14.61
CA VAL A 594 10.71 31.52 15.13
C VAL A 594 11.61 32.73 15.31
N SER A 595 11.28 33.88 14.70
CA SER A 595 11.98 35.16 14.94
C SER A 595 11.75 35.70 16.35
N ASN A 596 10.69 35.25 17.03
CA ASN A 596 10.45 35.57 18.42
C ASN A 596 11.41 34.82 19.34
N ARG A 597 12.55 35.42 19.63
CA ARG A 597 13.59 34.87 20.51
C ARG A 597 13.21 34.84 21.99
N GLU A 598 12.08 35.39 22.37
CA GLU A 598 11.59 35.40 23.75
C GLU A 598 10.92 34.09 24.15
N ILE A 599 10.50 33.29 23.19
CA ILE A 599 9.86 32.00 23.42
C ILE A 599 10.77 30.87 22.91
N LEU A 600 11.16 29.99 23.81
CA LEU A 600 11.91 28.78 23.47
C LEU A 600 10.95 27.69 23.03
N ARG A 601 11.19 27.12 21.84
CA ARG A 601 10.53 25.88 21.39
C ARG A 601 11.40 24.67 21.70
N VAL A 602 10.76 23.65 22.26
CA VAL A 602 11.42 22.40 22.68
C VAL A 602 10.66 21.24 22.08
N SER A 603 11.33 20.29 21.42
CA SER A 603 10.74 19.01 21.07
C SER A 603 11.21 17.90 22.02
N ILE A 604 10.30 16.98 22.36
CA ILE A 604 10.59 15.78 23.16
C ILE A 604 9.98 14.58 22.46
N GLU A 605 10.83 13.68 21.98
CA GLU A 605 10.42 12.42 21.38
C GLU A 605 11.49 11.34 21.65
N ALA A 606 11.06 10.13 22.02
CA ALA A 606 11.96 8.97 22.19
C ALA A 606 12.32 8.37 20.83
N GLY A 607 13.00 9.16 20.02
CA GLY A 607 13.46 8.87 18.66
C GLY A 607 14.54 9.89 18.28
N THR A 608 15.00 9.83 17.03
CA THR A 608 16.02 10.75 16.53
C THR A 608 15.55 12.20 16.58
N THR A 609 16.47 13.14 16.88
CA THR A 609 16.18 14.58 16.84
C THR A 609 16.10 15.14 15.43
N PHE A 610 16.48 14.35 14.40
CA PHE A 610 16.44 14.73 12.99
C PHE A 610 15.00 15.13 12.56
N GLY A 611 14.88 16.23 11.84
CA GLY A 611 13.60 16.73 11.32
C GLY A 611 12.82 17.64 12.29
N TRP A 612 13.11 17.60 13.59
CA TRP A 612 12.44 18.45 14.56
C TRP A 612 12.78 19.95 14.43
N GLU A 613 13.86 20.30 13.71
CA GLU A 613 14.22 21.66 13.36
C GLU A 613 13.09 22.41 12.63
N ARG A 614 12.28 21.68 11.88
CA ARG A 614 11.11 22.24 11.18
C ARG A 614 10.15 22.95 12.13
N TYR A 615 10.00 22.42 13.34
CA TYR A 615 9.06 22.93 14.35
C TYR A 615 9.74 23.76 15.43
N THR A 616 10.94 23.37 15.84
CA THR A 616 11.69 24.08 16.90
C THR A 616 12.48 25.28 16.37
N GLY A 617 12.77 25.30 15.08
CA GLY A 617 13.73 26.21 14.48
C GLY A 617 15.18 25.85 14.84
N LEU A 618 16.15 26.49 14.19
CA LEU A 618 17.59 26.26 14.44
C LEU A 618 18.02 26.60 15.85
N HIS A 619 17.29 27.50 16.51
CA HIS A 619 17.58 27.99 17.86
C HIS A 619 16.80 27.29 18.96
N GLY A 620 15.90 26.36 18.62
CA GLY A 620 15.17 25.57 19.60
C GLY A 620 15.98 24.43 20.18
N LEU A 621 15.46 23.86 21.25
CA LEU A 621 16.04 22.70 21.92
C LEU A 621 15.36 21.42 21.44
N ARG A 622 16.12 20.43 21.05
CA ARG A 622 15.62 19.11 20.65
C ARG A 622 16.12 18.08 21.67
N ILE A 623 15.18 17.35 22.27
CA ILE A 623 15.44 16.31 23.25
C ILE A 623 14.96 14.99 22.66
N GLY A 624 15.89 14.13 22.32
CA GLY A 624 15.65 12.84 21.67
C GLY A 624 16.84 11.91 21.83
N ILE A 625 16.92 10.90 20.95
CA ILE A 625 17.92 9.83 20.98
C ILE A 625 18.58 9.74 19.60
N ASP A 626 19.85 10.18 19.49
CA ASP A 626 20.62 10.16 18.25
C ASP A 626 21.66 9.01 18.23
N ARG A 627 21.31 7.87 18.81
CA ARG A 627 22.06 6.63 18.80
C ARG A 627 21.13 5.44 19.04
N PHE A 628 21.58 4.23 18.77
CA PHE A 628 20.78 3.03 19.05
C PHE A 628 20.40 2.92 20.53
N GLY A 629 19.31 2.21 20.78
CA GLY A 629 18.75 1.98 22.08
C GLY A 629 19.62 1.12 23.00
N VAL A 630 19.04 0.66 24.09
CA VAL A 630 19.73 -0.16 25.11
C VAL A 630 18.76 -1.21 25.66
N SER A 631 19.24 -2.42 25.90
CA SER A 631 18.48 -3.46 26.58
C SER A 631 18.45 -3.18 28.09
N ALA A 632 17.30 -2.69 28.56
CA ALA A 632 17.03 -2.36 29.96
C ALA A 632 15.54 -2.26 30.20
N PRO A 633 15.04 -2.37 31.46
CA PRO A 633 13.68 -2.00 31.80
C PRO A 633 13.35 -0.59 31.28
N ALA A 634 12.13 -0.37 30.78
CA ALA A 634 11.73 0.89 30.15
C ALA A 634 12.10 2.14 30.98
N LYS A 635 11.82 2.14 32.29
CA LYS A 635 12.15 3.24 33.20
C LYS A 635 13.65 3.56 33.22
N ASP A 636 14.49 2.53 33.23
CA ASP A 636 15.94 2.68 33.27
C ASP A 636 16.47 3.19 31.91
N ALA A 637 15.90 2.72 30.79
CA ALA A 637 16.22 3.21 29.47
C ALA A 637 15.88 4.71 29.33
N TYR A 638 14.69 5.14 29.73
CA TYR A 638 14.31 6.58 29.75
C TYR A 638 15.25 7.39 30.65
N GLY A 639 15.58 6.87 31.84
CA GLY A 639 16.56 7.47 32.75
C GLY A 639 17.95 7.62 32.14
N TYR A 640 18.43 6.58 31.44
CA TYR A 640 19.72 6.55 30.77
C TYR A 640 19.84 7.58 29.64
N PHE A 641 18.80 7.71 28.82
CA PHE A 641 18.76 8.69 27.73
C PHE A 641 18.37 10.11 28.17
N GLY A 642 18.08 10.31 29.44
CA GLY A 642 17.76 11.64 29.97
C GLY A 642 16.33 12.12 29.68
N LEU A 643 15.45 11.21 29.31
CA LEU A 643 14.05 11.47 29.02
C LEU A 643 13.16 11.34 30.29
N THR A 644 13.57 12.03 31.37
CA THR A 644 12.77 12.12 32.59
C THR A 644 12.35 13.57 32.86
N PRO A 645 11.23 13.83 33.54
CA PRO A 645 10.76 15.19 33.82
C PRO A 645 11.83 16.08 34.49
N GLU A 646 12.62 15.52 35.42
CA GLU A 646 13.69 16.21 36.14
C GLU A 646 14.83 16.63 35.20
N LYS A 647 15.32 15.70 34.39
CA LYS A 647 16.44 15.97 33.48
C LYS A 647 16.03 16.91 32.37
N ILE A 648 14.79 16.76 31.85
CA ILE A 648 14.24 17.63 30.80
C ILE A 648 14.07 19.05 31.31
N SER A 649 13.41 19.28 32.47
CA SER A 649 13.21 20.61 33.02
C SER A 649 14.55 21.30 33.34
N ALA A 650 15.52 20.57 33.92
CA ALA A 650 16.87 21.09 34.16
C ALA A 650 17.58 21.48 32.84
N ARG A 651 17.52 20.63 31.79
CA ARG A 651 18.12 20.90 30.48
C ARG A 651 17.48 22.14 29.80
N ILE A 652 16.16 22.30 29.91
CA ILE A 652 15.45 23.48 29.39
C ILE A 652 15.91 24.73 30.14
N THR A 653 15.95 24.70 31.48
CA THR A 653 16.39 25.84 32.31
C THR A 653 17.82 26.25 31.99
N GLU A 654 18.74 25.30 31.86
CA GLU A 654 20.13 25.54 31.47
C GLU A 654 20.23 26.15 30.07
N PHE A 655 19.48 25.62 29.10
CA PHE A 655 19.47 26.13 27.74
C PHE A 655 18.91 27.55 27.65
N MET A 656 17.85 27.88 28.42
CA MET A 656 17.32 29.25 28.53
C MET A 656 18.38 30.22 29.04
N LYS A 657 19.13 29.86 30.09
CA LYS A 657 20.23 30.69 30.62
C LYS A 657 21.30 30.96 29.57
N THR A 658 21.71 29.95 28.79
CA THR A 658 22.72 30.11 27.73
C THR A 658 22.23 31.01 26.59
N ARG A 659 20.91 31.17 26.41
CA ARG A 659 20.25 32.00 25.40
C ARG A 659 19.84 33.37 25.90
N GLY A 660 19.98 33.65 27.20
CA GLY A 660 19.53 34.89 27.81
C GLY A 660 18.01 35.08 27.85
N ILE A 661 17.27 33.97 27.80
CA ILE A 661 15.80 33.97 27.95
C ILE A 661 15.51 33.97 29.45
N GLN A 662 14.97 35.09 29.96
CA GLN A 662 14.64 35.31 31.39
C GLN A 662 13.19 35.01 31.69
#